data_8b97aa102131a47f13a2636925d79ec6
#
_entry.id   8b97aa102131a47f13a2636925d79ec6
#
_cell.length_a   1.000
_cell.length_b   1.000
_cell.length_c   1.000
_cell.angle_alpha   90.00
_cell.angle_beta   90.00
_cell.angle_gamma   90.00
#
_symmetry.space_group_name_H-M   'P 1'
#
loop_
_entity.id
_entity.type
_entity.pdbx_description
1 polymer ?
#
loop_
_entity_poly.entity_id
_entity_poly.type
_entity_poly.pdbx_seq_one_letter_code
_entity_poly.pdbx_strand_id
1 'polypeptide(L)'
;MASLHAMYASEANCTFENVDLADAETRKNLVSKTPTTTLPFLETEEGNLSETNAILFYFAQKYKKDLLGKNNFENAKINQWIEFSSIEINRCLKAIVYPMFGWQEFNKDSYDKENAKLKDYLKILEKELEGKDYLVGNRLTLADIVLFRYLRLFMMFQFPEGMRNKLLPNTTKWFENIMKTNEVIRSYGRIVLCKQPLKPFMGTINKKVVNTPKFKLKVKPMDLNNITMRNINSYLTNLVKNRCEELFKDFLPPKYSPLVQKNNIGDSEFTTPCATQIYNMCNKKKGWNYETVESVAEAFIKDFKDNENIVGEFKLTVHESKKDDKKEGEGKKKKKQIPKNVYIDIYINPEWAEQEAINILQKGISLDTEYKNKHIAVDFSSPNIAKEMHVGHLRSTILGESICRILEFLGNNVERINHVGDWGTQFGMLIAYLESINPNYSNEPEKCGNIRDLEEFYKSAKKKFDDDPNFKKTAQLKTVDLQKGDPDARKAWQFICQISRDNFEKVYRKLDVQLYECGESFYDDKCRKLVKELEEKNIIVEDKGAKIIRVKGFQNPMIIVKSDGGIGYDSTDLAALDYRINTLKADWIIYVVATEQSEHFKILFKAGEEAGIYKKGQVRLDHMGFGLVQGADGKKIATRKGGNFKLIDLLEEGQENAAREMERRNAKNKDDAKMTPEYIKEASEKLGTSAIKYFDLKQFRTTGYKFDFNKMLDDKGNTAVYLFYSYVRICSIYRKINMNEKQIEDLIKTTKIEVKEKSEKKLLAHLLLFNDVIDEVLKDLSLNLLCDYVYGIATKFSEFYEACKIAGNNSRILLTELCKRFMKLSFDLLSLTPIEKI
;
A
#
# COMPACT_ATOMS: atom_id res chain seq x y z
N MET A 1 2.45 -16.67 -12.48
CA MET A 1 3.49 -16.69 -11.41
C MET A 1 4.82 -17.29 -11.87
N ALA A 2 4.92 -18.56 -12.39
CA ALA A 2 6.20 -19.06 -12.90
C ALA A 2 6.73 -18.24 -14.07
N SER A 3 5.86 -17.85 -15.02
CA SER A 3 6.22 -16.95 -16.11
C SER A 3 6.72 -15.59 -15.60
N LEU A 4 6.11 -15.07 -14.54
CA LEU A 4 6.55 -13.85 -13.88
C LEU A 4 7.92 -14.02 -13.22
N HIS A 5 8.17 -15.17 -12.55
CA HIS A 5 9.47 -15.48 -11.97
C HIS A 5 10.56 -15.56 -13.03
N ALA A 6 10.28 -16.27 -14.12
CA ALA A 6 11.25 -16.36 -15.23
C ALA A 6 11.49 -15.02 -15.92
N MET A 7 10.45 -14.20 -16.07
CA MET A 7 10.60 -12.85 -16.60
C MET A 7 11.54 -12.01 -15.72
N TYR A 8 11.34 -12.01 -14.41
CA TYR A 8 12.23 -11.28 -13.50
C TYR A 8 13.64 -11.87 -13.47
N ALA A 9 13.78 -13.22 -13.48
CA ALA A 9 15.07 -13.88 -13.54
C ALA A 9 15.79 -13.66 -14.85
N SER A 10 15.07 -13.42 -15.94
CA SER A 10 15.64 -13.12 -17.27
C SER A 10 15.82 -11.62 -17.53
N GLU A 11 15.37 -10.77 -16.62
CA GLU A 11 15.39 -9.30 -16.76
C GLU A 11 14.57 -8.79 -17.96
N ALA A 12 13.61 -9.58 -18.44
CA ALA A 12 12.76 -9.25 -19.56
C ALA A 12 11.80 -8.08 -19.22
N ASN A 13 11.70 -7.11 -20.11
CA ASN A 13 10.75 -6.01 -19.99
C ASN A 13 9.41 -6.43 -20.61
N CYS A 14 8.39 -6.66 -19.77
CA CYS A 14 7.05 -7.09 -20.18
C CYS A 14 5.97 -6.29 -19.49
N THR A 15 4.88 -6.03 -20.20
CA THR A 15 3.63 -5.51 -19.62
C THR A 15 2.71 -6.67 -19.28
N PHE A 16 1.94 -6.53 -18.19
CA PHE A 16 0.97 -7.55 -17.76
C PHE A 16 -0.43 -7.01 -17.89
N GLU A 17 -1.28 -7.79 -18.55
CA GLU A 17 -2.71 -7.54 -18.63
C GLU A 17 -3.47 -8.62 -17.89
N ASN A 18 -4.51 -8.24 -17.13
CA ASN A 18 -5.41 -9.16 -16.50
C ASN A 18 -6.55 -9.47 -17.46
N VAL A 19 -6.73 -10.75 -17.71
CA VAL A 19 -7.78 -11.26 -18.60
C VAL A 19 -8.86 -11.93 -17.74
N ASP A 20 -10.10 -11.47 -17.86
CA ASP A 20 -11.26 -12.12 -17.23
C ASP A 20 -11.82 -13.19 -18.20
N LEU A 21 -11.53 -14.45 -17.90
CA LEU A 21 -12.06 -15.57 -18.67
C LEU A 21 -13.57 -15.82 -18.47
N ALA A 22 -14.22 -15.14 -17.51
CA ALA A 22 -15.68 -15.20 -17.37
C ALA A 22 -16.38 -14.33 -18.41
N ASP A 23 -15.71 -13.28 -18.91
CA ASP A 23 -16.22 -12.46 -20.00
C ASP A 23 -16.17 -13.20 -21.35
N ALA A 24 -17.33 -13.25 -22.04
CA ALA A 24 -17.49 -14.01 -23.29
C ALA A 24 -16.70 -13.41 -24.46
N GLU A 25 -16.60 -12.10 -24.53
CA GLU A 25 -15.87 -11.39 -25.59
C GLU A 25 -14.35 -11.55 -25.43
N THR A 26 -13.87 -11.38 -24.22
CA THR A 26 -12.47 -11.64 -23.84
C THR A 26 -12.05 -13.07 -24.15
N ARG A 27 -12.93 -14.05 -23.83
CA ARG A 27 -12.66 -15.46 -24.16
C ARG A 27 -12.61 -15.70 -25.66
N LYS A 28 -13.53 -15.12 -26.43
CA LYS A 28 -13.55 -15.24 -27.89
C LYS A 28 -12.31 -14.64 -28.53
N ASN A 29 -11.87 -13.49 -28.03
CA ASN A 29 -10.64 -12.83 -28.49
C ASN A 29 -9.41 -13.69 -28.17
N LEU A 30 -9.32 -14.27 -26.97
CA LEU A 30 -8.22 -15.16 -26.59
C LEU A 30 -8.17 -16.41 -27.48
N VAL A 31 -9.33 -17.05 -27.76
CA VAL A 31 -9.40 -18.23 -28.63
C VAL A 31 -8.92 -17.94 -30.05
N SER A 32 -9.14 -16.73 -30.56
CA SER A 32 -8.66 -16.37 -31.90
C SER A 32 -7.13 -16.23 -31.96
N LYS A 33 -6.45 -16.06 -30.83
CA LYS A 33 -5.02 -15.81 -30.73
C LYS A 33 -4.19 -17.01 -30.27
N THR A 34 -4.84 -18.02 -29.67
CA THR A 34 -4.18 -19.18 -29.06
C THR A 34 -4.94 -20.47 -29.36
N PRO A 35 -4.23 -21.62 -29.44
CA PRO A 35 -4.88 -22.92 -29.61
C PRO A 35 -5.64 -23.39 -28.36
N THR A 36 -5.47 -22.73 -27.22
CA THR A 36 -6.08 -23.08 -25.93
C THR A 36 -6.67 -21.85 -25.26
N THR A 37 -7.69 -22.02 -24.42
CA THR A 37 -8.28 -20.95 -23.59
C THR A 37 -7.62 -20.81 -22.23
N THR A 38 -6.38 -21.29 -22.11
CA THR A 38 -5.64 -21.31 -20.84
C THR A 38 -4.69 -20.11 -20.71
N LEU A 39 -4.53 -19.61 -19.50
CA LEU A 39 -3.54 -18.60 -19.13
C LEU A 39 -2.34 -19.27 -18.44
N PRO A 40 -1.14 -18.71 -18.55
CA PRO A 40 -0.76 -17.44 -19.15
C PRO A 40 -0.66 -17.48 -20.68
N PHE A 41 -0.78 -16.29 -21.26
CA PHE A 41 -0.64 -16.04 -22.69
C PHE A 41 0.34 -14.88 -22.89
N LEU A 42 1.24 -14.97 -23.86
CA LEU A 42 2.24 -13.97 -24.17
C LEU A 42 2.10 -13.53 -25.64
N GLU A 43 1.93 -12.23 -25.84
CA GLU A 43 2.02 -11.59 -27.16
C GLU A 43 3.44 -11.04 -27.35
N THR A 44 4.03 -11.30 -28.50
CA THR A 44 5.37 -10.80 -28.88
C THR A 44 5.33 -10.29 -30.31
N GLU A 45 6.35 -9.53 -30.71
CA GLU A 45 6.53 -9.11 -32.09
C GLU A 45 6.71 -10.31 -33.07
N GLU A 46 7.17 -11.46 -32.57
CA GLU A 46 7.43 -12.67 -33.33
C GLU A 46 6.19 -13.57 -33.44
N GLY A 47 5.15 -13.31 -32.64
CA GLY A 47 3.92 -14.09 -32.55
C GLY A 47 3.44 -14.34 -31.14
N ASN A 48 2.44 -15.21 -31.04
CA ASN A 48 1.73 -15.49 -29.80
C ASN A 48 2.18 -16.83 -29.20
N LEU A 49 2.37 -16.87 -27.89
CA LEU A 49 2.72 -18.07 -27.14
C LEU A 49 1.69 -18.35 -26.03
N SER A 50 1.25 -19.58 -25.94
CA SER A 50 0.54 -20.12 -24.80
C SER A 50 1.38 -21.20 -24.10
N GLU A 51 0.90 -21.72 -22.99
CA GLU A 51 1.56 -22.67 -22.10
C GLU A 51 2.75 -22.09 -21.33
N THR A 52 2.69 -22.27 -20.02
CA THR A 52 3.69 -21.69 -19.08
C THR A 52 5.12 -22.06 -19.47
N ASN A 53 5.38 -23.33 -19.77
CA ASN A 53 6.74 -23.81 -20.03
C ASN A 53 7.29 -23.24 -21.35
N ALA A 54 6.48 -23.10 -22.39
CA ALA A 54 6.87 -22.47 -23.66
C ALA A 54 7.28 -20.99 -23.43
N ILE A 55 6.50 -20.26 -22.65
CA ILE A 55 6.79 -18.88 -22.29
C ILE A 55 8.11 -18.77 -21.50
N LEU A 56 8.34 -19.71 -20.56
CA LEU A 56 9.60 -19.78 -19.80
C LEU A 56 10.82 -19.98 -20.71
N PHE A 57 10.71 -20.92 -21.66
CA PHE A 57 11.80 -21.16 -22.64
C PHE A 57 12.05 -19.94 -23.52
N TYR A 58 11.00 -19.28 -23.98
CA TYR A 58 11.12 -18.06 -24.78
C TYR A 58 11.89 -16.96 -24.03
N PHE A 59 11.52 -16.69 -22.78
CA PHE A 59 12.23 -15.71 -21.96
C PHE A 59 13.69 -16.07 -21.74
N ALA A 60 13.98 -17.34 -21.43
CA ALA A 60 15.34 -17.77 -21.20
C ALA A 60 16.18 -17.68 -22.47
N GLN A 61 15.66 -18.09 -23.64
CA GLN A 61 16.40 -18.03 -24.90
C GLN A 61 16.64 -16.59 -25.35
N LYS A 62 15.64 -15.72 -25.20
CA LYS A 62 15.73 -14.36 -25.73
C LYS A 62 16.54 -13.43 -24.84
N TYR A 63 16.43 -13.56 -23.51
CA TYR A 63 16.94 -12.57 -22.58
C TYR A 63 18.05 -13.08 -21.65
N LYS A 64 18.04 -14.36 -21.25
CA LYS A 64 19.02 -14.88 -20.27
C LYS A 64 19.33 -16.36 -20.47
N LYS A 65 20.23 -16.63 -21.40
CA LYS A 65 20.62 -18.00 -21.78
C LYS A 65 21.20 -18.82 -20.62
N ASP A 66 21.68 -18.19 -19.56
CA ASP A 66 22.18 -18.87 -18.36
C ASP A 66 21.10 -19.67 -17.62
N LEU A 67 19.82 -19.38 -17.85
CA LEU A 67 18.71 -20.19 -17.35
C LEU A 67 18.54 -21.51 -18.11
N LEU A 68 19.22 -21.68 -19.25
CA LEU A 68 19.25 -22.89 -20.06
C LEU A 68 20.55 -23.69 -19.83
N GLY A 69 20.60 -24.89 -20.35
CA GLY A 69 21.78 -25.73 -20.28
C GLY A 69 22.93 -25.19 -21.15
N LYS A 70 24.18 -25.35 -20.68
CA LYS A 70 25.41 -24.99 -21.42
C LYS A 70 25.69 -25.94 -22.59
N ASN A 71 25.06 -27.11 -22.57
CA ASN A 71 25.16 -28.11 -23.61
C ASN A 71 23.86 -28.91 -23.73
N ASN A 72 23.77 -29.77 -24.73
CA ASN A 72 22.55 -30.54 -25.00
C ASN A 72 22.16 -31.47 -23.86
N PHE A 73 23.10 -32.01 -23.12
CA PHE A 73 22.81 -32.88 -21.98
C PHE A 73 22.22 -32.10 -20.79
N GLU A 74 22.80 -30.94 -20.47
CA GLU A 74 22.20 -30.05 -19.44
C GLU A 74 20.79 -29.59 -19.84
N ASN A 75 20.55 -29.24 -21.11
CA ASN A 75 19.21 -28.90 -21.61
C ASN A 75 18.25 -30.07 -21.50
N ALA A 76 18.69 -31.29 -21.80
CA ALA A 76 17.85 -32.49 -21.59
C ALA A 76 17.53 -32.72 -20.09
N LYS A 77 18.50 -32.50 -19.22
CA LYS A 77 18.30 -32.56 -17.75
C LYS A 77 17.33 -31.48 -17.25
N ILE A 78 17.43 -30.26 -17.72
CA ILE A 78 16.47 -29.19 -17.39
C ILE A 78 15.06 -29.59 -17.84
N ASN A 79 14.89 -30.05 -19.06
CA ASN A 79 13.61 -30.54 -19.57
C ASN A 79 13.07 -31.73 -18.76
N GLN A 80 13.91 -32.68 -18.38
CA GLN A 80 13.54 -33.80 -17.52
C GLN A 80 12.88 -33.30 -16.20
N TRP A 81 13.49 -32.32 -15.54
CA TRP A 81 12.95 -31.77 -14.30
C TRP A 81 11.69 -30.93 -14.52
N ILE A 82 11.59 -30.22 -15.63
CA ILE A 82 10.38 -29.45 -16.01
C ILE A 82 9.19 -30.40 -16.22
N GLU A 83 9.39 -31.48 -16.99
CA GLU A 83 8.33 -32.47 -17.25
C GLU A 83 7.96 -33.24 -15.97
N PHE A 84 8.94 -33.69 -15.20
CA PHE A 84 8.71 -34.32 -13.90
C PHE A 84 7.87 -33.44 -12.98
N SER A 85 8.20 -32.14 -12.88
CA SER A 85 7.47 -31.21 -12.04
C SER A 85 6.06 -30.94 -12.54
N SER A 86 5.90 -30.77 -13.85
CA SER A 86 4.64 -30.39 -14.48
C SER A 86 3.63 -31.54 -14.53
N ILE A 87 4.11 -32.77 -14.61
CA ILE A 87 3.28 -33.98 -14.69
C ILE A 87 3.13 -34.63 -13.32
N GLU A 88 4.25 -35.07 -12.72
CA GLU A 88 4.18 -35.92 -11.52
C GLU A 88 3.92 -35.10 -10.23
N ILE A 89 4.69 -34.06 -9.99
CA ILE A 89 4.49 -33.22 -8.79
C ILE A 89 3.18 -32.46 -8.86
N ASN A 90 2.79 -31.97 -10.03
CA ASN A 90 1.51 -31.29 -10.22
C ASN A 90 0.30 -32.23 -9.97
N ARG A 91 0.40 -33.53 -10.37
CA ARG A 91 -0.65 -34.51 -10.07
C ARG A 91 -0.80 -34.71 -8.56
N CYS A 92 0.31 -34.87 -7.84
CA CYS A 92 0.31 -34.94 -6.38
C CYS A 92 -0.28 -33.65 -5.76
N LEU A 93 0.09 -32.49 -6.30
CA LEU A 93 -0.41 -31.18 -5.84
C LEU A 93 -1.93 -31.09 -5.95
N LYS A 94 -2.48 -31.51 -7.09
CA LYS A 94 -3.94 -31.52 -7.34
C LYS A 94 -4.67 -32.45 -6.38
N ALA A 95 -4.13 -33.64 -6.09
CA ALA A 95 -4.80 -34.60 -5.22
C ALA A 95 -4.68 -34.27 -3.73
N ILE A 96 -3.57 -33.64 -3.29
CA ILE A 96 -3.23 -33.44 -1.88
C ILE A 96 -3.56 -32.02 -1.42
N VAL A 97 -3.09 -31.00 -2.14
CA VAL A 97 -3.15 -29.60 -1.68
C VAL A 97 -4.40 -28.89 -2.17
N TYR A 98 -4.84 -29.12 -3.41
CA TYR A 98 -6.03 -28.47 -3.93
C TYR A 98 -7.31 -28.72 -3.10
N PRO A 99 -7.55 -29.94 -2.57
CA PRO A 99 -8.68 -30.17 -1.68
C PRO A 99 -8.63 -29.37 -0.36
N MET A 100 -7.45 -28.95 0.09
CA MET A 100 -7.33 -28.13 1.32
C MET A 100 -7.95 -26.74 1.15
N PHE A 101 -7.94 -26.23 -0.08
CA PHE A 101 -8.49 -24.93 -0.45
C PHE A 101 -9.88 -25.03 -1.11
N GLY A 102 -10.44 -26.24 -1.21
CA GLY A 102 -11.66 -26.45 -1.96
C GLY A 102 -11.53 -26.23 -3.47
N TRP A 103 -10.31 -26.24 -4.03
CA TRP A 103 -10.09 -26.12 -5.48
C TRP A 103 -10.42 -27.40 -6.23
N GLN A 104 -10.48 -28.50 -5.51
CA GLN A 104 -10.89 -29.83 -5.98
C GLN A 104 -11.58 -30.57 -4.85
N GLU A 105 -12.57 -31.41 -5.17
CA GLU A 105 -13.21 -32.28 -4.19
C GLU A 105 -12.19 -33.27 -3.62
N PHE A 106 -12.27 -33.51 -2.29
CA PHE A 106 -11.41 -34.45 -1.62
C PHE A 106 -11.84 -35.88 -1.98
N ASN A 107 -10.92 -36.63 -2.55
CA ASN A 107 -11.08 -38.07 -2.81
C ASN A 107 -9.98 -38.81 -2.06
N LYS A 108 -10.37 -39.61 -1.08
CA LYS A 108 -9.43 -40.28 -0.18
C LYS A 108 -8.49 -41.24 -0.91
N ASP A 109 -9.01 -42.04 -1.85
CA ASP A 109 -8.20 -43.03 -2.59
C ASP A 109 -7.15 -42.33 -3.47
N SER A 110 -7.55 -41.29 -4.13
CA SER A 110 -6.63 -40.42 -4.90
C SER A 110 -5.58 -39.75 -4.01
N TYR A 111 -6.00 -39.23 -2.86
CA TYR A 111 -5.11 -38.63 -1.86
C TYR A 111 -4.07 -39.63 -1.37
N ASP A 112 -4.48 -40.80 -0.90
CA ASP A 112 -3.59 -41.83 -0.36
C ASP A 112 -2.62 -42.34 -1.42
N LYS A 113 -3.08 -42.58 -2.63
CA LYS A 113 -2.26 -43.00 -3.78
C LYS A 113 -1.21 -41.99 -4.17
N GLU A 114 -1.59 -40.74 -4.33
CA GLU A 114 -0.66 -39.69 -4.78
C GLU A 114 0.26 -39.23 -3.62
N ASN A 115 -0.17 -39.32 -2.37
CA ASN A 115 0.68 -39.07 -1.20
C ASN A 115 1.79 -40.15 -1.04
N ALA A 116 1.51 -41.40 -1.36
CA ALA A 116 2.52 -42.44 -1.41
C ALA A 116 3.58 -42.15 -2.46
N LYS A 117 3.16 -41.82 -3.69
CA LYS A 117 4.08 -41.44 -4.77
C LYS A 117 4.90 -40.20 -4.44
N LEU A 118 4.27 -39.17 -3.84
CA LEU A 118 4.97 -37.94 -3.45
C LEU A 118 6.14 -38.25 -2.50
N LYS A 119 5.98 -39.16 -1.55
CA LYS A 119 7.05 -39.57 -0.66
C LYS A 119 8.25 -40.16 -1.40
N ASP A 120 8.00 -40.95 -2.45
CA ASP A 120 9.08 -41.53 -3.24
C ASP A 120 9.74 -40.46 -4.16
N TYR A 121 8.96 -39.56 -4.72
CA TYR A 121 9.46 -38.44 -5.50
C TYR A 121 10.34 -37.49 -4.66
N LEU A 122 9.94 -37.24 -3.40
CA LEU A 122 10.73 -36.42 -2.47
C LEU A 122 12.05 -37.10 -2.09
N LYS A 123 12.11 -38.46 -1.98
CA LYS A 123 13.39 -39.16 -1.75
C LYS A 123 14.33 -39.02 -2.95
N ILE A 124 13.79 -39.11 -4.18
CA ILE A 124 14.56 -38.91 -5.40
C ILE A 124 15.13 -37.49 -5.43
N LEU A 125 14.30 -36.50 -5.15
CA LEU A 125 14.71 -35.10 -5.12
C LEU A 125 15.76 -34.82 -4.05
N GLU A 126 15.57 -35.37 -2.85
CA GLU A 126 16.50 -35.21 -1.71
C GLU A 126 17.89 -35.76 -2.05
N LYS A 127 17.95 -36.91 -2.74
CA LYS A 127 19.19 -37.53 -3.21
C LYS A 127 19.84 -36.70 -4.34
N GLU A 128 19.04 -36.17 -5.28
CA GLU A 128 19.54 -35.38 -6.41
C GLU A 128 20.16 -34.05 -5.93
N LEU A 129 19.64 -33.47 -4.85
CA LEU A 129 20.10 -32.21 -4.28
C LEU A 129 21.23 -32.37 -3.24
N GLU A 130 21.69 -33.60 -3.01
CA GLU A 130 22.80 -33.84 -2.08
C GLU A 130 24.08 -33.14 -2.58
N GLY A 131 24.62 -32.25 -1.76
CA GLY A 131 25.81 -31.46 -2.08
C GLY A 131 25.62 -30.41 -3.17
N LYS A 132 24.37 -30.13 -3.59
CA LYS A 132 24.06 -29.15 -4.65
C LYS A 132 23.21 -28.00 -4.09
N ASP A 133 23.42 -26.82 -4.64
CA ASP A 133 22.59 -25.66 -4.38
C ASP A 133 21.46 -25.48 -5.42
N TYR A 134 21.58 -26.13 -6.59
CA TYR A 134 20.62 -26.10 -7.71
C TYR A 134 20.56 -27.46 -8.40
N LEU A 135 19.46 -27.71 -9.13
CA LEU A 135 19.20 -29.01 -9.78
C LEU A 135 20.17 -29.34 -10.92
N VAL A 136 20.54 -28.37 -11.74
CA VAL A 136 21.36 -28.58 -12.92
C VAL A 136 22.47 -27.55 -13.01
N GLY A 137 23.71 -28.00 -13.17
CA GLY A 137 24.87 -27.13 -13.46
C GLY A 137 25.25 -26.17 -12.33
N ASN A 138 24.82 -26.43 -11.11
CA ASN A 138 25.08 -25.66 -9.89
C ASN A 138 24.80 -24.13 -10.02
N ARG A 139 23.78 -23.78 -10.77
CA ARG A 139 23.26 -22.44 -10.97
C ARG A 139 21.75 -22.48 -11.14
N LEU A 140 21.08 -21.33 -10.93
CA LEU A 140 19.65 -21.21 -11.18
C LEU A 140 19.33 -21.50 -12.65
N THR A 141 18.40 -22.43 -12.89
CA THR A 141 17.92 -22.81 -14.23
C THR A 141 16.40 -22.85 -14.28
N LEU A 142 15.81 -23.05 -15.46
CA LEU A 142 14.36 -23.25 -15.60
C LEU A 142 13.86 -24.47 -14.81
N ALA A 143 14.68 -25.49 -14.60
CA ALA A 143 14.35 -26.65 -13.78
C ALA A 143 14.00 -26.24 -12.35
N ASP A 144 14.82 -25.36 -11.76
CA ASP A 144 14.63 -24.86 -10.40
C ASP A 144 13.37 -23.98 -10.30
N ILE A 145 13.16 -23.11 -11.27
CA ILE A 145 12.01 -22.20 -11.31
C ILE A 145 10.69 -22.99 -11.38
N VAL A 146 10.63 -24.01 -12.22
CA VAL A 146 9.42 -24.81 -12.41
C VAL A 146 9.15 -25.71 -11.20
N LEU A 147 10.18 -26.42 -10.70
CA LEU A 147 9.99 -27.28 -9.51
C LEU A 147 9.62 -26.45 -8.29
N PHE A 148 10.28 -25.31 -8.07
CA PHE A 148 9.95 -24.37 -6.98
C PHE A 148 8.48 -23.98 -6.98
N ARG A 149 7.92 -23.66 -8.14
CA ARG A 149 6.51 -23.30 -8.31
C ARG A 149 5.56 -24.35 -7.72
N TYR A 150 5.80 -25.63 -8.04
CA TYR A 150 4.92 -26.71 -7.59
C TYR A 150 5.17 -27.11 -6.13
N LEU A 151 6.44 -27.20 -5.70
CA LEU A 151 6.77 -27.54 -4.33
C LEU A 151 6.38 -26.46 -3.33
N ARG A 152 6.31 -25.22 -3.76
CA ARG A 152 5.95 -24.07 -2.89
C ARG A 152 4.69 -24.32 -2.09
N LEU A 153 3.64 -24.84 -2.70
CA LEU A 153 2.37 -25.08 -2.00
C LEU A 153 2.48 -26.23 -0.98
N PHE A 154 3.29 -27.24 -1.24
CA PHE A 154 3.59 -28.29 -0.25
C PHE A 154 4.41 -27.72 0.93
N MET A 155 5.43 -26.92 0.65
CA MET A 155 6.27 -26.29 1.66
C MET A 155 5.48 -25.31 2.56
N MET A 156 4.48 -24.64 1.99
CA MET A 156 3.63 -23.70 2.73
C MET A 156 2.54 -24.41 3.55
N PHE A 157 2.03 -25.56 3.11
CA PHE A 157 0.78 -26.09 3.68
C PHE A 157 0.85 -27.56 4.12
N GLN A 158 1.86 -28.32 3.72
CA GLN A 158 1.94 -29.77 3.99
C GLN A 158 3.18 -30.23 4.72
N PHE A 159 4.34 -29.59 4.49
CA PHE A 159 5.60 -30.06 5.04
C PHE A 159 5.98 -29.27 6.29
N PRO A 160 5.63 -29.74 7.51
CA PRO A 160 5.99 -29.07 8.75
C PRO A 160 7.49 -29.08 9.00
N GLU A 161 7.97 -28.18 9.84
CA GLU A 161 9.38 -27.97 10.14
C GLU A 161 10.11 -29.28 10.53
N GLY A 162 9.51 -30.11 11.38
CA GLY A 162 10.09 -31.40 11.78
C GLY A 162 10.28 -32.37 10.62
N MET A 163 9.37 -32.35 9.62
CA MET A 163 9.52 -33.16 8.41
C MET A 163 10.61 -32.61 7.51
N ARG A 164 10.61 -31.30 7.28
CA ARG A 164 11.62 -30.64 6.45
C ARG A 164 13.03 -30.87 6.97
N ASN A 165 13.25 -30.71 8.28
CA ASN A 165 14.58 -30.81 8.86
C ASN A 165 15.09 -32.26 8.93
N LYS A 166 14.19 -33.26 9.11
CA LYS A 166 14.57 -34.65 9.28
C LYS A 166 14.58 -35.49 8.00
N LEU A 167 13.65 -35.21 7.09
CA LEU A 167 13.43 -36.02 5.89
C LEU A 167 13.79 -35.31 4.59
N LEU A 168 13.88 -33.98 4.59
CA LEU A 168 14.08 -33.19 3.39
C LEU A 168 15.11 -32.05 3.59
N PRO A 169 16.26 -32.28 4.26
CA PRO A 169 17.22 -31.23 4.57
C PRO A 169 17.81 -30.56 3.31
N ASN A 170 18.17 -31.33 2.27
CA ASN A 170 18.73 -30.80 1.03
C ASN A 170 17.67 -30.05 0.20
N THR A 171 16.48 -30.63 0.09
CA THR A 171 15.34 -30.01 -0.58
C THR A 171 14.92 -28.71 0.12
N THR A 172 14.96 -28.69 1.44
CA THR A 172 14.66 -27.48 2.24
C THR A 172 15.69 -26.39 2.02
N LYS A 173 17.00 -26.74 2.07
CA LYS A 173 18.09 -25.80 1.79
C LYS A 173 17.96 -25.20 0.40
N TRP A 174 17.78 -26.04 -0.61
CA TRP A 174 17.55 -25.61 -2.00
C TRP A 174 16.34 -24.66 -2.12
N PHE A 175 15.23 -25.05 -1.51
CA PHE A 175 14.01 -24.25 -1.55
C PHE A 175 14.20 -22.88 -0.89
N GLU A 176 14.84 -22.83 0.28
CA GLU A 176 15.12 -21.59 1.00
C GLU A 176 16.11 -20.68 0.28
N ASN A 177 17.09 -21.24 -0.44
CA ASN A 177 18.00 -20.46 -1.25
C ASN A 177 17.26 -19.72 -2.38
N ILE A 178 16.38 -20.42 -3.08
CA ILE A 178 15.56 -19.81 -4.15
C ILE A 178 14.53 -18.83 -3.55
N MET A 179 13.89 -19.17 -2.45
CA MET A 179 12.87 -18.35 -1.79
C MET A 179 13.38 -16.96 -1.40
N LYS A 180 14.67 -16.83 -1.10
CA LYS A 180 15.31 -15.56 -0.67
C LYS A 180 15.68 -14.65 -1.86
N THR A 181 15.57 -15.13 -3.09
CA THR A 181 15.92 -14.33 -4.27
C THR A 181 14.91 -13.20 -4.52
N ASN A 182 15.39 -12.08 -5.01
CA ASN A 182 14.52 -10.92 -5.33
C ASN A 182 13.44 -11.28 -6.35
N GLU A 183 13.75 -12.14 -7.30
CA GLU A 183 12.84 -12.61 -8.34
C GLU A 183 11.67 -13.39 -7.75
N VAL A 184 11.91 -14.23 -6.74
CA VAL A 184 10.85 -14.95 -6.02
C VAL A 184 10.01 -13.99 -5.19
N ILE A 185 10.62 -13.08 -4.46
CA ILE A 185 9.91 -12.09 -3.65
C ILE A 185 9.00 -11.23 -4.55
N ARG A 186 9.49 -10.78 -5.70
CA ARG A 186 8.69 -10.03 -6.68
C ARG A 186 7.55 -10.84 -7.29
N SER A 187 7.77 -12.14 -7.52
CA SER A 187 6.81 -13.00 -8.23
C SER A 187 5.73 -13.57 -7.33
N TYR A 188 6.11 -13.99 -6.13
CA TYR A 188 5.25 -14.76 -5.22
C TYR A 188 4.96 -14.04 -3.91
N GLY A 189 5.62 -12.92 -3.63
CA GLY A 189 5.63 -12.32 -2.31
C GLY A 189 6.38 -13.18 -1.29
N ARG A 190 6.21 -12.89 -0.01
CA ARG A 190 6.83 -13.66 1.06
C ARG A 190 6.17 -15.04 1.20
N ILE A 191 6.99 -16.07 1.14
CA ILE A 191 6.57 -17.44 1.34
C ILE A 191 6.77 -17.80 2.82
N VAL A 192 5.70 -18.19 3.49
CA VAL A 192 5.73 -18.67 4.88
C VAL A 192 5.69 -20.18 4.87
N LEU A 193 6.70 -20.81 5.45
CA LEU A 193 6.82 -22.28 5.51
C LEU A 193 5.88 -22.86 6.54
N CYS A 194 5.33 -24.04 6.23
CA CYS A 194 4.38 -24.76 7.05
C CYS A 194 4.95 -25.10 8.44
N LYS A 195 4.19 -24.81 9.48
CA LYS A 195 4.45 -25.27 10.85
C LYS A 195 3.63 -26.51 11.19
N GLN A 196 2.36 -26.53 10.75
CA GLN A 196 1.46 -27.66 10.92
C GLN A 196 0.71 -27.91 9.60
N PRO A 197 0.59 -29.19 9.13
CA PRO A 197 -0.09 -29.51 7.91
C PRO A 197 -1.57 -29.11 7.96
N LEU A 198 -2.07 -28.52 6.87
CA LEU A 198 -3.49 -28.29 6.71
C LEU A 198 -4.20 -29.61 6.40
N LYS A 199 -5.42 -29.76 6.94
CA LYS A 199 -6.30 -30.88 6.62
C LYS A 199 -7.09 -30.58 5.36
N PRO A 200 -7.48 -31.60 4.56
CA PRO A 200 -8.39 -31.42 3.42
C PRO A 200 -9.72 -30.81 3.87
N PHE A 201 -10.26 -29.95 3.04
CA PHE A 201 -11.60 -29.42 3.23
C PHE A 201 -12.63 -30.50 2.89
N MET A 202 -13.44 -30.90 3.88
CA MET A 202 -14.42 -31.99 3.78
C MET A 202 -15.84 -31.50 3.43
N GLY A 203 -16.03 -30.19 3.19
CA GLY A 203 -17.31 -29.58 2.86
C GLY A 203 -17.62 -29.60 1.34
N THR A 204 -18.85 -29.29 0.98
CA THR A 204 -19.29 -29.18 -0.43
C THR A 204 -18.63 -27.95 -1.07
N ILE A 205 -18.00 -28.13 -2.21
CA ILE A 205 -17.32 -27.06 -2.91
C ILE A 205 -18.36 -26.17 -3.61
N ASN A 206 -18.49 -24.95 -3.16
CA ASN A 206 -19.22 -23.95 -3.90
C ASN A 206 -18.27 -23.36 -4.96
N LYS A 207 -18.42 -23.81 -6.23
CA LYS A 207 -17.52 -23.47 -7.35
C LYS A 207 -17.33 -21.96 -7.63
N LYS A 208 -18.03 -21.08 -6.89
CA LYS A 208 -17.95 -19.63 -7.02
C LYS A 208 -16.91 -18.96 -6.13
N VAL A 209 -16.24 -19.66 -5.22
CA VAL A 209 -15.36 -19.05 -4.21
C VAL A 209 -13.99 -19.71 -4.20
N VAL A 210 -13.22 -19.59 -5.27
CA VAL A 210 -11.78 -19.86 -5.17
C VAL A 210 -11.02 -18.84 -6.04
N ASN A 211 -11.11 -17.61 -5.64
CA ASN A 211 -10.04 -16.66 -5.89
C ASN A 211 -9.35 -16.46 -4.55
N THR A 212 -8.28 -17.21 -4.26
CA THR A 212 -7.23 -16.62 -3.41
C THR A 212 -6.92 -15.28 -4.05
N PRO A 213 -7.07 -14.18 -3.33
CA PRO A 213 -6.72 -12.88 -3.91
C PRO A 213 -5.25 -12.93 -4.31
N LYS A 214 -4.99 -13.08 -5.61
CA LYS A 214 -3.68 -12.82 -6.15
C LYS A 214 -3.53 -11.32 -6.03
N PHE A 215 -2.88 -10.87 -4.94
CA PHE A 215 -2.56 -9.46 -4.81
C PHE A 215 -1.67 -9.10 -5.99
N LYS A 216 -2.25 -8.37 -6.93
CA LYS A 216 -1.49 -7.70 -7.96
C LYS A 216 -0.92 -6.47 -7.30
N LEU A 217 0.41 -6.31 -7.35
CA LEU A 217 1.01 -5.04 -6.99
C LEU A 217 0.32 -3.95 -7.80
N LYS A 218 -0.26 -2.96 -7.13
CA LYS A 218 -1.00 -1.87 -7.77
C LYS A 218 -0.07 -0.86 -8.42
N VAL A 219 1.15 -0.79 -7.91
CA VAL A 219 2.20 0.09 -8.41
C VAL A 219 3.45 -0.74 -8.71
N LYS A 220 4.13 -0.43 -9.81
CA LYS A 220 5.41 -1.07 -10.13
C LYS A 220 6.44 -0.63 -9.08
N PRO A 221 7.11 -1.58 -8.39
CA PRO A 221 8.19 -1.23 -7.47
C PRO A 221 9.33 -0.49 -8.18
N MET A 222 9.97 0.41 -7.46
CA MET A 222 11.17 1.09 -7.93
C MET A 222 12.34 0.12 -8.09
N ASP A 223 13.32 0.47 -8.90
CA ASP A 223 14.55 -0.31 -9.05
C ASP A 223 15.48 -0.05 -7.86
N LEU A 224 15.56 -1.03 -6.96
CA LEU A 224 16.38 -0.95 -5.75
C LEU A 224 17.89 -0.99 -6.03
N ASN A 225 18.30 -1.45 -7.22
CA ASN A 225 19.71 -1.56 -7.61
C ASN A 225 20.23 -0.31 -8.30
N ASN A 226 19.33 0.60 -8.68
CA ASN A 226 19.66 1.78 -9.46
C ASN A 226 18.94 3.01 -8.93
N ILE A 227 19.41 3.53 -7.79
CA ILE A 227 18.87 4.71 -7.16
C ILE A 227 19.11 5.93 -8.05
N THR A 228 18.04 6.66 -8.37
CA THR A 228 18.08 7.85 -9.23
C THR A 228 17.75 9.13 -8.48
N MET A 229 17.23 9.05 -7.27
CA MET A 229 16.86 10.23 -6.47
C MET A 229 17.32 10.08 -5.04
N ARG A 230 18.02 11.07 -4.53
CA ARG A 230 18.37 11.18 -3.11
C ARG A 230 17.39 12.11 -2.37
N ASN A 231 17.36 12.04 -1.06
CA ASN A 231 16.68 13.01 -0.22
C ASN A 231 17.52 14.29 -0.12
N ILE A 232 17.10 15.34 -0.79
CA ILE A 232 17.86 16.61 -0.89
C ILE A 232 17.90 17.31 0.46
N ASN A 233 16.80 17.33 1.20
CA ASN A 233 16.74 17.98 2.51
C ASN A 233 17.69 17.29 3.52
N SER A 234 17.70 15.96 3.51
CA SER A 234 18.63 15.19 4.37
C SER A 234 20.08 15.45 3.99
N TYR A 235 20.40 15.48 2.70
CA TYR A 235 21.72 15.85 2.21
C TYR A 235 22.14 17.25 2.67
N LEU A 236 21.30 18.27 2.42
CA LEU A 236 21.56 19.64 2.81
C LEU A 236 21.67 19.82 4.32
N THR A 237 20.86 19.10 5.10
CA THR A 237 20.94 19.11 6.56
C THR A 237 22.31 18.62 7.04
N ASN A 238 22.82 17.53 6.46
CA ASN A 238 24.14 17.00 6.77
C ASN A 238 25.26 17.96 6.30
N LEU A 239 25.12 18.52 5.11
CA LEU A 239 26.07 19.49 4.55
C LEU A 239 26.19 20.72 5.44
N VAL A 240 25.06 21.32 5.84
CA VAL A 240 24.99 22.46 6.76
C VAL A 240 25.55 22.09 8.15
N LYS A 241 25.23 20.88 8.66
CA LYS A 241 25.75 20.38 9.93
C LYS A 241 27.26 20.28 9.93
N ASN A 242 27.83 19.66 8.90
CA ASN A 242 29.27 19.48 8.76
C ASN A 242 29.99 20.85 8.73
N ARG A 243 29.42 21.82 7.98
CA ARG A 243 29.98 23.18 7.94
C ARG A 243 29.88 23.88 9.29
N CYS A 244 28.78 23.76 10.02
CA CYS A 244 28.61 24.28 11.35
C CYS A 244 29.63 23.66 12.33
N GLU A 245 29.86 22.35 12.25
CA GLU A 245 30.85 21.66 13.07
C GLU A 245 32.28 22.08 12.73
N GLU A 246 32.60 22.28 11.44
CA GLU A 246 33.89 22.78 11.00
C GLU A 246 34.23 24.14 11.61
N LEU A 247 33.26 25.09 11.58
CA LEU A 247 33.48 26.46 11.99
C LEU A 247 33.31 26.73 13.50
N PHE A 248 32.37 25.97 14.12
CA PHE A 248 31.88 26.30 15.46
C PHE A 248 31.93 25.13 16.45
N LYS A 249 32.69 24.06 16.16
CA LYS A 249 32.72 22.80 16.93
C LYS A 249 32.86 23.02 18.44
N ASP A 250 33.79 23.91 18.86
CA ASP A 250 34.07 24.16 20.26
C ASP A 250 32.93 24.87 21.00
N PHE A 251 31.98 25.41 20.27
CA PHE A 251 30.84 26.16 20.80
C PHE A 251 29.52 25.42 20.69
N LEU A 252 29.43 24.38 19.86
CA LEU A 252 28.17 23.64 19.61
C LEU A 252 27.90 22.57 20.68
N PRO A 253 26.63 22.29 21.00
CA PRO A 253 26.30 21.17 21.85
C PRO A 253 26.56 19.83 21.12
N PRO A 254 26.86 18.71 21.83
CA PRO A 254 27.20 17.40 21.23
C PRO A 254 26.19 16.80 20.28
N LYS A 255 24.93 17.25 20.33
CA LYS A 255 23.82 16.76 19.46
C LYS A 255 23.22 17.91 18.66
N TYR A 256 24.03 18.88 18.23
CA TYR A 256 23.50 19.94 17.38
C TYR A 256 23.03 19.40 16.04
N SER A 257 21.85 19.81 15.63
CA SER A 257 21.28 19.54 14.30
C SER A 257 20.68 20.83 13.75
N PRO A 258 21.16 21.35 12.62
CA PRO A 258 20.59 22.53 12.00
C PRO A 258 19.21 22.23 11.41
N LEU A 259 18.35 23.24 11.39
CA LEU A 259 17.10 23.19 10.65
C LEU A 259 17.38 23.60 9.20
N VAL A 260 17.09 22.73 8.24
CA VAL A 260 16.99 23.07 6.82
C VAL A 260 15.56 22.81 6.38
N GLN A 261 14.96 23.76 5.69
CA GLN A 261 13.56 23.68 5.28
C GLN A 261 13.35 24.24 3.88
N LYS A 262 12.28 23.78 3.20
CA LYS A 262 11.86 24.34 1.91
C LYS A 262 11.54 25.82 2.07
N ASN A 263 11.98 26.63 1.11
CA ASN A 263 11.67 28.07 1.09
C ASN A 263 10.35 28.30 0.34
N ASN A 264 9.33 28.72 1.07
CA ASN A 264 8.01 28.99 0.51
C ASN A 264 7.78 30.47 0.17
N ILE A 265 8.73 31.35 0.51
CA ILE A 265 8.57 32.82 0.42
C ILE A 265 9.53 33.45 -0.60
N GLY A 266 10.73 32.91 -0.72
CA GLY A 266 11.80 33.42 -1.58
C GLY A 266 11.88 32.71 -2.96
N ASP A 267 12.97 33.00 -3.67
CA ASP A 267 13.30 32.36 -4.96
C ASP A 267 14.24 31.17 -4.81
N SER A 268 14.83 30.95 -3.63
CA SER A 268 15.66 29.79 -3.32
C SER A 268 14.79 28.55 -3.03
N GLU A 269 15.30 27.38 -3.28
CA GLU A 269 14.61 26.12 -3.03
C GLU A 269 14.54 25.77 -1.55
N PHE A 270 15.63 26.07 -0.82
CA PHE A 270 15.76 25.80 0.61
C PHE A 270 16.30 27.02 1.38
N THR A 271 16.08 26.97 2.69
CA THR A 271 16.61 28.00 3.60
C THR A 271 16.96 27.38 4.96
N THR A 272 17.93 27.98 5.66
CA THR A 272 18.30 27.57 7.01
C THR A 272 18.49 28.77 7.93
N PRO A 273 17.91 28.76 9.15
CA PRO A 273 18.18 29.77 10.19
C PRO A 273 19.42 29.42 11.05
N CYS A 274 20.30 28.53 10.57
CA CYS A 274 21.43 28.01 11.39
C CYS A 274 22.30 29.09 12.00
N ALA A 275 22.55 30.21 11.28
CA ALA A 275 23.31 31.32 11.80
C ALA A 275 22.65 31.96 13.03
N THR A 276 21.35 32.21 12.99
CA THR A 276 20.56 32.70 14.12
C THR A 276 20.56 31.72 15.28
N GLN A 277 20.42 30.43 14.99
CA GLN A 277 20.45 29.36 16.01
C GLN A 277 21.81 29.32 16.72
N ILE A 278 22.92 29.31 15.96
CA ILE A 278 24.27 29.25 16.47
C ILE A 278 24.58 30.50 17.30
N TYR A 279 24.29 31.69 16.78
CA TYR A 279 24.52 32.94 17.49
C TYR A 279 23.82 32.95 18.84
N ASN A 280 22.53 32.60 18.88
CA ASN A 280 21.74 32.57 20.12
C ASN A 280 22.29 31.58 21.16
N MET A 281 22.87 30.46 20.71
CA MET A 281 23.45 29.43 21.59
C MET A 281 24.87 29.78 22.07
N CYS A 282 25.62 30.58 21.31
CA CYS A 282 27.06 30.70 21.47
C CYS A 282 27.55 32.11 21.85
N ASN A 283 26.78 33.18 21.62
CA ASN A 283 27.18 34.59 21.75
C ASN A 283 27.66 35.01 23.17
N LYS A 284 27.36 34.19 24.20
CA LYS A 284 27.77 34.41 25.58
C LYS A 284 28.95 33.52 26.02
N LYS A 285 29.43 32.65 25.14
CA LYS A 285 30.52 31.72 25.47
C LYS A 285 31.88 32.40 25.41
N LYS A 286 32.78 32.03 26.30
CA LYS A 286 34.15 32.55 26.30
C LYS A 286 34.86 32.15 25.01
N GLY A 287 35.48 33.13 24.35
CA GLY A 287 36.19 32.92 23.07
C GLY A 287 35.33 33.08 21.82
N TRP A 288 34.04 33.44 21.98
CA TRP A 288 33.17 33.73 20.84
C TRP A 288 33.56 35.07 20.18
N ASN A 289 33.84 35.07 18.86
CA ASN A 289 34.39 36.20 18.14
C ASN A 289 33.45 36.86 17.12
N TYR A 290 32.18 36.42 17.06
CA TYR A 290 31.20 36.97 16.11
C TYR A 290 30.26 37.94 16.84
N GLU A 291 30.20 39.19 16.37
CA GLU A 291 29.42 40.24 17.04
C GLU A 291 27.92 40.20 16.67
N THR A 292 27.58 39.74 15.48
CA THR A 292 26.21 39.74 14.94
C THR A 292 25.84 38.39 14.32
N VAL A 293 24.54 38.16 14.09
CA VAL A 293 24.04 36.98 13.38
C VAL A 293 24.51 36.97 11.92
N GLU A 294 24.57 38.16 11.33
CA GLU A 294 25.04 38.35 9.96
C GLU A 294 26.51 37.92 9.83
N SER A 295 27.40 38.28 10.79
CA SER A 295 28.81 37.85 10.76
C SER A 295 28.97 36.33 10.88
N VAL A 296 28.07 35.62 11.59
CA VAL A 296 28.04 34.16 11.63
C VAL A 296 27.63 33.62 10.27
N ALA A 297 26.61 34.20 9.63
CA ALA A 297 26.13 33.76 8.32
C ALA A 297 27.17 34.00 7.23
N GLU A 298 27.86 35.16 7.24
CA GLU A 298 28.96 35.47 6.32
C GLU A 298 30.13 34.48 6.48
N ALA A 299 30.52 34.14 7.72
CA ALA A 299 31.54 33.14 7.97
C ALA A 299 31.11 31.74 7.47
N PHE A 300 29.84 31.39 7.61
CA PHE A 300 29.29 30.14 7.09
C PHE A 300 29.40 30.05 5.56
N ILE A 301 29.03 31.14 4.86
CA ILE A 301 29.00 31.18 3.39
C ILE A 301 30.41 31.28 2.81
N LYS A 302 31.30 31.94 3.47
CA LYS A 302 32.67 32.22 2.98
C LYS A 302 33.40 30.91 2.66
N ASP A 303 33.91 30.78 1.45
CA ASP A 303 34.68 29.64 0.94
C ASP A 303 33.99 28.26 1.09
N PHE A 304 32.65 28.25 1.28
CA PHE A 304 31.91 27.03 1.43
C PHE A 304 31.68 26.36 0.07
N LYS A 305 32.13 25.11 -0.06
CA LYS A 305 32.01 24.31 -1.28
C LYS A 305 31.19 23.04 -1.01
N ASP A 306 30.30 22.75 -1.91
CA ASP A 306 29.63 21.46 -1.98
C ASP A 306 30.40 20.56 -2.96
N ASN A 307 30.99 19.48 -2.45
CA ASN A 307 31.80 18.56 -3.25
C ASN A 307 30.97 17.75 -4.28
N GLU A 308 29.66 17.66 -4.07
CA GLU A 308 28.74 16.93 -4.99
C GLU A 308 28.07 17.89 -5.99
N ASN A 309 28.33 19.17 -5.94
CA ASN A 309 27.76 20.20 -6.81
C ASN A 309 26.22 20.28 -6.81
N ILE A 310 25.57 19.82 -5.73
CA ILE A 310 24.10 19.92 -5.59
C ILE A 310 23.68 21.34 -5.30
N VAL A 311 24.49 22.06 -4.50
CA VAL A 311 24.29 23.46 -4.18
C VAL A 311 25.04 24.34 -5.18
N GLY A 312 24.30 25.23 -5.84
CA GLY A 312 24.89 26.22 -6.73
C GLY A 312 25.34 27.50 -6.01
N GLU A 313 24.56 27.94 -5.01
CA GLU A 313 24.82 29.21 -4.32
C GLU A 313 24.17 29.23 -2.93
N PHE A 314 24.84 29.92 -2.01
CA PHE A 314 24.30 30.34 -0.71
C PHE A 314 24.16 31.85 -0.68
N LYS A 315 22.99 32.37 -0.27
CA LYS A 315 22.79 33.81 -0.09
C LYS A 315 22.27 34.13 1.30
N LEU A 316 22.73 35.27 1.82
CA LEU A 316 22.22 35.85 3.04
C LEU A 316 20.90 36.58 2.77
N THR A 317 19.86 36.25 3.53
CA THR A 317 18.59 36.99 3.50
C THR A 317 18.21 37.44 4.91
N VAL A 318 17.88 38.72 5.06
CA VAL A 318 17.48 39.31 6.33
C VAL A 318 16.02 39.71 6.27
N HIS A 319 15.22 39.09 7.13
CA HIS A 319 13.81 39.44 7.29
C HIS A 319 13.64 40.40 8.49
N GLU A 320 13.18 41.62 8.22
CA GLU A 320 12.71 42.52 9.26
C GLU A 320 11.32 42.14 9.71
N SER A 321 11.10 41.89 10.99
CA SER A 321 9.77 41.63 11.53
C SER A 321 8.88 42.87 11.33
N LYS A 322 7.70 42.69 10.64
CA LYS A 322 6.70 43.75 10.50
C LYS A 322 6.27 44.22 11.89
N LYS A 323 6.25 45.51 12.14
CA LYS A 323 5.63 46.13 13.32
C LYS A 323 4.15 45.77 13.36
N ASP A 324 3.71 45.14 14.44
CA ASP A 324 2.28 45.15 14.80
C ASP A 324 1.94 46.62 15.18
N ASP A 325 1.21 47.30 14.30
CA ASP A 325 0.65 48.62 14.56
C ASP A 325 -0.50 48.50 15.59
N LYS A 326 -0.13 48.37 16.85
CA LYS A 326 -1.03 48.57 17.99
C LYS A 326 -0.60 49.82 18.78
N LYS A 327 -1.37 50.88 18.57
CA LYS A 327 -1.61 52.08 19.38
C LYS A 327 -0.46 52.57 20.27
N GLU A 328 0.07 53.70 19.89
CA GLU A 328 0.94 54.55 20.71
C GLU A 328 0.23 54.92 22.03
N GLY A 329 0.86 54.48 23.12
CA GLY A 329 0.67 55.04 24.44
C GLY A 329 1.99 55.68 24.89
N GLU A 330 2.00 56.93 25.20
CA GLU A 330 3.15 57.73 25.62
C GLU A 330 3.90 57.12 26.81
N GLY A 331 5.15 56.79 26.61
CA GLY A 331 6.07 56.40 27.66
C GLY A 331 7.45 56.09 27.10
N LYS A 332 8.45 56.94 27.39
CA LYS A 332 9.86 56.78 27.04
C LYS A 332 10.37 55.41 27.49
N LYS A 333 10.41 54.43 26.58
CA LYS A 333 11.15 53.17 26.75
C LYS A 333 12.25 53.07 25.70
N LYS A 334 13.47 52.74 26.16
CA LYS A 334 14.65 52.44 25.32
C LYS A 334 14.20 51.58 24.12
N LYS A 335 14.55 52.04 22.92
CA LYS A 335 14.36 51.28 21.68
C LYS A 335 15.00 49.89 21.85
N LYS A 336 14.21 48.85 22.12
CA LYS A 336 14.64 47.47 21.93
C LYS A 336 14.86 47.30 20.44
N GLN A 337 16.09 46.96 20.05
CA GLN A 337 16.37 46.51 18.69
C GLN A 337 15.41 45.34 18.37
N ILE A 338 14.66 45.47 17.28
CA ILE A 338 13.81 44.41 16.77
C ILE A 338 14.72 43.26 16.35
N PRO A 339 14.52 42.03 16.82
CA PRO A 339 15.36 40.91 16.40
C PRO A 339 15.19 40.72 14.90
N LYS A 340 16.29 40.87 14.15
CA LYS A 340 16.36 40.54 12.74
C LYS A 340 16.49 39.01 12.62
N ASN A 341 15.61 38.38 11.86
CA ASN A 341 15.75 36.96 11.53
C ASN A 341 16.64 36.84 10.29
N VAL A 342 17.82 36.28 10.47
CA VAL A 342 18.77 36.04 9.39
C VAL A 342 18.65 34.60 8.92
N TYR A 343 18.49 34.44 7.64
CA TYR A 343 18.41 33.14 6.96
C TYR A 343 19.53 33.02 5.94
N ILE A 344 19.99 31.79 5.72
CA ILE A 344 20.89 31.46 4.62
C ILE A 344 20.02 30.70 3.60
N ASP A 345 19.81 31.33 2.46
CA ASP A 345 19.10 30.76 1.33
C ASP A 345 20.03 29.83 0.54
N ILE A 346 19.53 28.68 0.14
CA ILE A 346 20.26 27.62 -0.54
C ILE A 346 19.61 27.41 -1.92
N TYR A 347 20.39 27.67 -2.96
CA TYR A 347 19.98 27.47 -4.34
C TYR A 347 20.54 26.19 -4.89
N ILE A 348 19.70 25.34 -5.48
CA ILE A 348 20.12 24.11 -6.14
C ILE A 348 20.85 24.44 -7.44
N ASN A 349 21.94 23.72 -7.71
CA ASN A 349 22.70 23.88 -8.94
C ASN A 349 21.89 23.42 -10.16
N PRO A 350 21.60 24.32 -11.12
CA PRO A 350 20.82 23.96 -12.29
C PRO A 350 21.44 22.85 -13.13
N GLU A 351 22.77 22.82 -13.30
CA GLU A 351 23.45 21.79 -14.11
C GLU A 351 23.32 20.41 -13.45
N TRP A 352 23.41 20.34 -12.12
CA TRP A 352 23.16 19.12 -11.38
C TRP A 352 21.70 18.67 -11.55
N ALA A 353 20.76 19.59 -11.40
CA ALA A 353 19.32 19.29 -11.55
C ALA A 353 18.98 18.80 -12.95
N GLU A 354 19.55 19.38 -14.00
CA GLU A 354 19.41 18.96 -15.40
C GLU A 354 19.95 17.55 -15.63
N GLN A 355 21.10 17.24 -15.05
CA GLN A 355 21.69 15.89 -15.15
C GLN A 355 20.87 14.85 -14.41
N GLU A 356 20.35 15.16 -13.21
CA GLU A 356 19.45 14.27 -12.48
C GLU A 356 18.14 14.03 -13.24
N ALA A 357 17.58 15.06 -13.87
CA ALA A 357 16.38 14.93 -14.69
C ALA A 357 16.57 13.92 -15.83
N ILE A 358 17.67 13.97 -16.53
CA ILE A 358 18.01 13.01 -17.60
C ILE A 358 18.24 11.60 -17.02
N ASN A 359 18.95 11.48 -15.89
CA ASN A 359 19.15 10.22 -15.20
C ASN A 359 17.82 9.55 -14.83
N ILE A 360 16.87 10.32 -14.28
CA ILE A 360 15.53 9.85 -13.95
C ILE A 360 14.75 9.43 -15.19
N LEU A 361 14.82 10.20 -16.28
CA LEU A 361 14.15 9.84 -17.55
C LEU A 361 14.67 8.53 -18.13
N GLN A 362 15.99 8.32 -18.08
CA GLN A 362 16.65 7.13 -18.64
C GLN A 362 16.46 5.87 -17.80
N LYS A 363 16.53 6.01 -16.47
CA LYS A 363 16.58 4.88 -15.54
C LYS A 363 15.30 4.66 -14.74
N GLY A 364 14.38 5.63 -14.75
CA GLY A 364 13.16 5.62 -13.97
C GLY A 364 13.33 6.31 -12.60
N ILE A 365 12.21 6.41 -11.86
CA ILE A 365 12.16 7.01 -10.54
C ILE A 365 12.49 5.93 -9.51
N SER A 366 13.59 6.09 -8.77
CA SER A 366 14.02 5.20 -7.70
C SER A 366 14.65 5.99 -6.56
N LEU A 367 14.16 5.79 -5.33
CA LEU A 367 14.40 6.65 -4.18
C LEU A 367 15.47 6.08 -3.24
N ASP A 368 16.35 6.93 -2.74
CA ASP A 368 17.20 6.59 -1.60
C ASP A 368 16.46 6.89 -0.29
N THR A 369 15.95 5.85 0.35
CA THR A 369 15.14 5.96 1.56
C THR A 369 15.43 4.82 2.53
N GLU A 370 15.26 5.07 3.84
CA GLU A 370 15.34 4.04 4.88
C GLU A 370 14.12 3.12 4.96
N TYR A 371 13.03 3.50 4.28
CA TYR A 371 11.74 2.77 4.32
C TYR A 371 11.64 1.61 3.31
N LYS A 372 12.74 1.19 2.70
CA LYS A 372 12.80 0.08 1.72
C LYS A 372 13.13 -1.27 2.38
N ASN A 373 12.82 -2.37 1.68
CA ASN A 373 13.19 -3.74 2.06
C ASN A 373 12.63 -4.21 3.41
N LYS A 374 11.45 -3.76 3.79
CA LYS A 374 10.79 -4.13 5.05
C LYS A 374 9.59 -5.04 4.79
N HIS A 375 9.21 -5.81 5.81
CA HIS A 375 7.94 -6.51 5.86
C HIS A 375 6.95 -5.71 6.72
N ILE A 376 5.87 -5.26 6.11
CA ILE A 376 4.97 -4.27 6.72
C ILE A 376 3.55 -4.82 6.72
N ALA A 377 2.87 -4.76 7.86
CA ALA A 377 1.46 -5.09 7.97
C ALA A 377 0.64 -3.80 8.09
N VAL A 378 -0.32 -3.61 7.19
CA VAL A 378 -1.24 -2.46 7.22
C VAL A 378 -2.65 -2.98 7.45
N ASP A 379 -3.24 -2.62 8.58
CA ASP A 379 -4.59 -2.97 8.97
C ASP A 379 -5.52 -1.80 8.65
N PHE A 380 -6.46 -1.99 7.73
CA PHE A 380 -7.32 -0.91 7.28
C PHE A 380 -8.67 -1.41 6.75
N SER A 381 -9.64 -0.51 6.64
CA SER A 381 -11.04 -0.72 6.32
C SER A 381 -11.83 -1.36 7.47
N SER A 382 -11.63 -2.63 7.73
CA SER A 382 -12.07 -3.40 8.90
C SER A 382 -13.54 -3.19 9.30
N PRO A 383 -14.51 -3.40 8.36
CA PRO A 383 -15.93 -3.25 8.64
C PRO A 383 -16.47 -4.39 9.48
N ASN A 384 -17.58 -4.14 10.18
CA ASN A 384 -18.32 -5.17 10.91
C ASN A 384 -19.26 -5.93 9.98
N ILE A 385 -19.33 -7.25 10.12
CA ILE A 385 -20.31 -8.12 9.45
C ILE A 385 -21.74 -7.70 9.85
N ALA A 386 -22.67 -7.89 8.94
CA ALA A 386 -24.10 -7.52 9.07
C ALA A 386 -24.33 -6.00 9.28
N LYS A 387 -23.37 -5.17 8.90
CA LYS A 387 -23.54 -3.72 8.85
C LYS A 387 -23.09 -3.20 7.50
N GLU A 388 -23.76 -2.16 7.02
CA GLU A 388 -23.38 -1.47 5.79
C GLU A 388 -22.10 -0.65 6.02
N MET A 389 -21.24 -0.59 5.01
CA MET A 389 -20.13 0.35 5.01
C MET A 389 -20.65 1.77 4.87
N HIS A 390 -20.19 2.66 5.72
CA HIS A 390 -20.55 4.08 5.73
C HIS A 390 -19.31 4.96 5.49
N VAL A 391 -19.51 6.26 5.37
CA VAL A 391 -18.46 7.23 5.03
C VAL A 391 -17.23 7.17 5.98
N GLY A 392 -17.41 6.74 7.24
CA GLY A 392 -16.27 6.51 8.14
C GLY A 392 -15.31 5.43 7.67
N HIS A 393 -15.81 4.40 6.97
CA HIS A 393 -14.97 3.36 6.38
C HIS A 393 -14.21 3.86 5.13
N LEU A 394 -14.71 4.91 4.46
CA LEU A 394 -14.04 5.52 3.31
C LEU A 394 -12.62 5.94 3.69
N ARG A 395 -12.47 6.73 4.77
CA ARG A 395 -11.16 7.27 5.20
C ARG A 395 -10.15 6.16 5.49
N SER A 396 -10.54 5.19 6.32
CA SER A 396 -9.67 4.05 6.61
C SER A 396 -9.23 3.34 5.32
N THR A 397 -10.18 3.09 4.42
CA THR A 397 -9.95 2.31 3.20
C THR A 397 -9.00 3.03 2.23
N ILE A 398 -9.20 4.33 1.95
CA ILE A 398 -8.39 5.06 0.98
C ILE A 398 -7.01 5.47 1.54
N LEU A 399 -6.94 5.81 2.84
CA LEU A 399 -5.66 6.10 3.50
C LEU A 399 -4.78 4.85 3.53
N GLY A 400 -5.36 3.71 3.93
CA GLY A 400 -4.64 2.43 3.95
C GLY A 400 -4.18 1.98 2.57
N GLU A 401 -5.04 2.08 1.56
CA GLU A 401 -4.69 1.75 0.17
C GLU A 401 -3.51 2.59 -0.34
N SER A 402 -3.54 3.91 -0.12
CA SER A 402 -2.48 4.81 -0.60
C SER A 402 -1.15 4.54 0.12
N ILE A 403 -1.16 4.30 1.43
CA ILE A 403 0.03 3.91 2.18
C ILE A 403 0.59 2.58 1.68
N CYS A 404 -0.25 1.58 1.44
CA CYS A 404 0.19 0.30 0.87
C CYS A 404 0.89 0.50 -0.48
N ARG A 405 0.32 1.32 -1.37
CA ARG A 405 0.91 1.59 -2.70
C ARG A 405 2.27 2.29 -2.61
N ILE A 406 2.42 3.26 -1.70
CA ILE A 406 3.71 3.92 -1.46
C ILE A 406 4.74 2.90 -0.96
N LEU A 407 4.37 2.09 0.03
CA LEU A 407 5.27 1.08 0.59
C LEU A 407 5.64 0.01 -0.43
N GLU A 408 4.69 -0.45 -1.25
CA GLU A 408 4.94 -1.39 -2.35
C GLU A 408 5.83 -0.79 -3.44
N PHE A 409 5.65 0.48 -3.78
CA PHE A 409 6.53 1.20 -4.70
C PHE A 409 7.98 1.19 -4.20
N LEU A 410 8.21 1.36 -2.91
CA LEU A 410 9.54 1.29 -2.29
C LEU A 410 10.12 -0.13 -2.18
N GLY A 411 9.46 -1.12 -2.76
CA GLY A 411 9.94 -2.51 -2.78
C GLY A 411 9.71 -3.28 -1.49
N ASN A 412 8.84 -2.80 -0.60
CA ASN A 412 8.49 -3.51 0.61
C ASN A 412 7.51 -4.66 0.35
N ASN A 413 7.55 -5.67 1.21
CA ASN A 413 6.51 -6.69 1.29
C ASN A 413 5.39 -6.19 2.21
N VAL A 414 4.20 -5.93 1.63
CA VAL A 414 3.08 -5.31 2.35
C VAL A 414 1.93 -6.30 2.52
N GLU A 415 1.56 -6.57 3.77
CA GLU A 415 0.37 -7.34 4.15
C GLU A 415 -0.82 -6.38 4.29
N ARG A 416 -1.79 -6.49 3.39
CA ARG A 416 -2.98 -5.62 3.31
C ARG A 416 -4.13 -6.28 4.07
N ILE A 417 -4.21 -6.05 5.37
CA ILE A 417 -5.08 -6.78 6.30
C ILE A 417 -6.43 -6.07 6.43
N ASN A 418 -7.51 -6.85 6.31
CA ASN A 418 -8.87 -6.45 6.65
C ASN A 418 -9.30 -7.18 7.93
N HIS A 419 -9.22 -6.50 9.07
CA HIS A 419 -9.60 -7.05 10.37
C HIS A 419 -11.12 -6.92 10.58
N VAL A 420 -11.87 -7.76 9.89
CA VAL A 420 -13.33 -7.72 9.88
C VAL A 420 -13.90 -8.16 11.21
N GLY A 421 -14.90 -7.42 11.72
CA GLY A 421 -15.65 -7.80 12.91
C GLY A 421 -16.66 -8.92 12.60
N ASP A 422 -16.18 -10.16 12.50
CA ASP A 422 -16.94 -11.34 12.11
C ASP A 422 -17.19 -12.32 13.26
N TRP A 423 -16.87 -11.93 14.48
CA TRP A 423 -17.01 -12.76 15.66
C TRP A 423 -17.70 -12.02 16.83
N GLY A 424 -18.29 -12.76 17.77
CA GLY A 424 -18.87 -12.20 18.99
C GLY A 424 -20.33 -12.59 19.22
N THR A 425 -20.86 -12.17 20.37
CA THR A 425 -22.21 -12.55 20.86
C THR A 425 -23.35 -12.09 19.95
N GLN A 426 -23.15 -11.06 19.14
CA GLN A 426 -24.13 -10.58 18.17
C GLN A 426 -24.49 -11.63 17.14
N PHE A 427 -23.60 -12.57 16.80
CA PHE A 427 -23.88 -13.58 15.80
C PHE A 427 -24.90 -14.61 16.25
N GLY A 428 -24.96 -14.94 17.53
CA GLY A 428 -26.02 -15.78 18.04
C GLY A 428 -27.43 -15.18 17.82
N MET A 429 -27.56 -13.86 17.98
CA MET A 429 -28.80 -13.13 17.68
C MET A 429 -29.13 -13.17 16.18
N LEU A 430 -28.13 -12.94 15.31
CA LEU A 430 -28.32 -12.94 13.85
C LEU A 430 -28.64 -14.35 13.32
N ILE A 431 -27.99 -15.39 13.83
CA ILE A 431 -28.26 -16.79 13.50
C ILE A 431 -29.68 -17.17 13.92
N ALA A 432 -30.07 -16.91 15.17
CA ALA A 432 -31.41 -17.21 15.66
C ALA A 432 -32.49 -16.47 14.85
N TYR A 433 -32.22 -15.23 14.45
CA TYR A 433 -33.13 -14.45 13.61
C TYR A 433 -33.24 -15.03 12.21
N LEU A 434 -32.12 -15.37 11.55
CA LEU A 434 -32.07 -16.01 10.24
C LEU A 434 -32.90 -17.31 10.23
N GLU A 435 -32.67 -18.18 11.20
CA GLU A 435 -33.41 -19.45 11.34
C GLU A 435 -34.91 -19.23 11.61
N SER A 436 -35.27 -18.15 12.32
CA SER A 436 -36.69 -17.85 12.61
C SER A 436 -37.48 -17.31 11.42
N ILE A 437 -36.79 -16.67 10.45
CA ILE A 437 -37.46 -16.15 9.23
C ILE A 437 -37.43 -17.15 8.08
N ASN A 438 -36.38 -17.96 8.00
CA ASN A 438 -36.22 -19.01 6.99
C ASN A 438 -35.36 -20.16 7.52
N PRO A 439 -35.98 -21.23 8.08
CA PRO A 439 -35.23 -22.41 8.52
C PRO A 439 -34.44 -23.09 7.39
N ASN A 440 -34.85 -22.88 6.13
CA ASN A 440 -34.29 -23.50 4.95
C ASN A 440 -33.35 -22.56 4.15
N TYR A 441 -32.78 -21.55 4.82
CA TYR A 441 -31.98 -20.46 4.23
C TYR A 441 -30.86 -20.94 3.29
N SER A 442 -30.30 -22.12 3.51
CA SER A 442 -29.21 -22.65 2.70
C SER A 442 -29.63 -23.16 1.34
N ASN A 443 -30.88 -23.63 1.20
CA ASN A 443 -31.45 -24.16 -0.05
C ASN A 443 -32.32 -23.12 -0.78
N GLU A 444 -32.89 -22.17 -0.02
CA GLU A 444 -33.82 -21.16 -0.52
C GLU A 444 -33.38 -19.75 -0.03
N PRO A 445 -32.19 -19.28 -0.44
CA PRO A 445 -31.67 -18.02 0.03
C PRO A 445 -32.52 -16.80 -0.38
N GLU A 446 -33.32 -16.94 -1.47
CA GLU A 446 -34.24 -15.90 -1.93
C GLU A 446 -35.42 -15.67 -0.99
N LYS A 447 -35.77 -16.66 -0.16
CA LYS A 447 -36.85 -16.57 0.84
C LYS A 447 -36.39 -15.92 2.15
N CYS A 448 -35.16 -15.53 2.29
CA CYS A 448 -34.65 -14.84 3.48
C CYS A 448 -35.06 -13.35 3.56
N GLY A 449 -36.02 -12.92 2.73
CA GLY A 449 -36.53 -11.54 2.75
C GLY A 449 -35.45 -10.51 2.47
N ASN A 450 -35.46 -9.40 3.20
CA ASN A 450 -34.50 -8.30 3.03
C ASN A 450 -33.11 -8.55 3.63
N ILE A 451 -32.65 -9.81 3.73
CA ILE A 451 -31.30 -10.10 4.24
C ILE A 451 -30.19 -9.40 3.41
N ARG A 452 -30.51 -9.01 2.16
CA ARG A 452 -29.63 -8.21 1.32
C ARG A 452 -29.51 -6.76 1.80
N ASP A 453 -30.50 -6.25 2.55
CA ASP A 453 -30.38 -5.03 3.35
C ASP A 453 -29.91 -5.41 4.76
N LEU A 454 -28.62 -5.47 4.94
CA LEU A 454 -27.97 -5.88 6.18
C LEU A 454 -28.35 -4.99 7.38
N GLU A 455 -28.60 -3.72 7.13
CA GLU A 455 -28.99 -2.77 8.21
C GLU A 455 -30.38 -3.06 8.72
N GLU A 456 -31.34 -3.32 7.83
CA GLU A 456 -32.70 -3.68 8.20
C GLU A 456 -32.73 -5.06 8.89
N PHE A 457 -31.99 -6.03 8.35
CA PHE A 457 -31.85 -7.35 8.96
C PHE A 457 -31.30 -7.28 10.39
N TYR A 458 -30.22 -6.51 10.59
CA TYR A 458 -29.65 -6.30 11.94
C TYR A 458 -30.62 -5.60 12.89
N LYS A 459 -31.28 -4.52 12.45
CA LYS A 459 -32.27 -3.77 13.25
C LYS A 459 -33.43 -4.66 13.66
N SER A 460 -33.96 -5.47 12.75
CA SER A 460 -35.06 -6.38 13.02
C SER A 460 -34.67 -7.50 13.99
N ALA A 461 -33.48 -8.08 13.82
CA ALA A 461 -32.94 -9.06 14.77
C ALA A 461 -32.74 -8.45 16.16
N LYS A 462 -32.17 -7.23 16.23
CA LYS A 462 -31.95 -6.52 17.48
C LYS A 462 -33.26 -6.18 18.20
N LYS A 463 -34.24 -5.67 17.47
CA LYS A 463 -35.59 -5.39 18.04
C LYS A 463 -36.19 -6.65 18.63
N LYS A 464 -36.20 -7.77 17.91
CA LYS A 464 -36.73 -9.05 18.41
C LYS A 464 -35.95 -9.55 19.64
N PHE A 465 -34.64 -9.34 19.66
CA PHE A 465 -33.81 -9.71 20.81
C PHE A 465 -34.11 -8.87 22.07
N ASP A 466 -34.44 -7.59 21.88
CA ASP A 466 -34.76 -6.70 22.98
C ASP A 466 -36.21 -6.91 23.49
N ASP A 467 -37.16 -7.20 22.58
CA ASP A 467 -38.58 -7.29 22.89
C ASP A 467 -39.05 -8.70 23.35
N ASP A 468 -38.32 -9.79 22.97
CA ASP A 468 -38.72 -11.19 23.24
C ASP A 468 -37.67 -11.93 24.10
N PRO A 469 -37.96 -12.15 25.41
CA PRO A 469 -37.08 -12.87 26.33
C PRO A 469 -36.79 -14.32 25.89
N ASN A 470 -37.71 -15.01 25.22
CA ASN A 470 -37.48 -16.37 24.73
C ASN A 470 -36.53 -16.37 23.55
N PHE A 471 -36.71 -15.43 22.63
CA PHE A 471 -35.77 -15.24 21.52
C PHE A 471 -34.37 -14.87 22.04
N LYS A 472 -34.28 -14.04 23.05
CA LYS A 472 -33.00 -13.68 23.71
C LYS A 472 -32.28 -14.92 24.24
N LYS A 473 -32.97 -15.84 24.90
CA LYS A 473 -32.38 -17.11 25.35
C LYS A 473 -31.92 -17.98 24.19
N THR A 474 -32.72 -18.07 23.14
CA THR A 474 -32.33 -18.82 21.91
C THR A 474 -31.08 -18.21 21.28
N ALA A 475 -30.98 -16.90 21.17
CA ALA A 475 -29.83 -16.19 20.64
C ALA A 475 -28.56 -16.43 21.48
N GLN A 476 -28.68 -16.46 22.81
CA GLN A 476 -27.57 -16.80 23.69
C GLN A 476 -27.07 -18.24 23.49
N LEU A 477 -28.01 -19.21 23.36
CA LEU A 477 -27.68 -20.60 23.05
C LEU A 477 -26.96 -20.71 21.70
N LYS A 478 -27.44 -20.04 20.66
CA LYS A 478 -26.80 -20.01 19.35
C LYS A 478 -25.39 -19.39 19.39
N THR A 479 -25.14 -18.44 20.27
CA THR A 479 -23.77 -17.93 20.51
C THR A 479 -22.85 -19.02 21.03
N VAL A 480 -23.33 -19.78 22.01
CA VAL A 480 -22.57 -20.90 22.61
C VAL A 480 -22.34 -22.02 21.58
N ASP A 481 -23.38 -22.37 20.78
CA ASP A 481 -23.26 -23.38 19.72
C ASP A 481 -22.21 -22.96 18.68
N LEU A 482 -22.25 -21.71 18.22
CA LEU A 482 -21.25 -21.17 17.30
C LEU A 482 -19.82 -21.27 17.87
N GLN A 483 -19.65 -20.86 19.14
CA GLN A 483 -18.34 -20.90 19.81
C GLN A 483 -17.82 -22.33 20.04
N LYS A 484 -18.72 -23.31 20.27
CA LYS A 484 -18.37 -24.73 20.35
C LYS A 484 -18.11 -25.39 19.00
N GLY A 485 -18.39 -24.68 17.92
CA GLY A 485 -18.18 -25.16 16.54
C GLY A 485 -19.30 -26.03 15.99
N ASP A 486 -20.52 -25.88 16.51
CA ASP A 486 -21.70 -26.55 15.97
C ASP A 486 -21.80 -26.34 14.45
N PRO A 487 -21.97 -27.42 13.65
CA PRO A 487 -21.95 -27.31 12.19
C PRO A 487 -23.05 -26.43 11.62
N ASP A 488 -24.25 -26.44 12.18
CA ASP A 488 -25.42 -25.69 11.67
C ASP A 488 -25.28 -24.22 12.03
N ALA A 489 -24.84 -23.90 13.26
CA ALA A 489 -24.52 -22.54 13.68
C ALA A 489 -23.40 -21.93 12.83
N ARG A 490 -22.33 -22.71 12.53
CA ARG A 490 -21.24 -22.26 11.65
C ARG A 490 -21.72 -22.03 10.22
N LYS A 491 -22.61 -22.88 9.70
CA LYS A 491 -23.18 -22.71 8.36
C LYS A 491 -24.01 -21.43 8.26
N ALA A 492 -24.84 -21.14 9.26
CA ALA A 492 -25.62 -19.92 9.34
C ALA A 492 -24.72 -18.68 9.44
N TRP A 493 -23.69 -18.73 10.27
CA TRP A 493 -22.69 -17.68 10.42
C TRP A 493 -21.96 -17.43 9.09
N GLN A 494 -21.49 -18.46 8.41
CA GLN A 494 -20.81 -18.34 7.10
C GLN A 494 -21.73 -17.68 6.06
N PHE A 495 -23.01 -18.03 6.05
CA PHE A 495 -24.00 -17.45 5.14
C PHE A 495 -24.17 -15.94 5.37
N ILE A 496 -24.33 -15.51 6.62
CA ILE A 496 -24.43 -14.08 6.99
C ILE A 496 -23.13 -13.33 6.61
N CYS A 497 -21.98 -13.92 6.92
CA CYS A 497 -20.69 -13.35 6.57
C CYS A 497 -20.51 -13.18 5.06
N GLN A 498 -20.94 -14.16 4.25
CA GLN A 498 -20.81 -14.11 2.80
C GLN A 498 -21.62 -12.98 2.17
N ILE A 499 -22.82 -12.73 2.65
CA ILE A 499 -23.64 -11.60 2.16
C ILE A 499 -22.94 -10.27 2.44
N SER A 500 -22.34 -10.13 3.63
CA SER A 500 -21.60 -8.93 3.99
C SER A 500 -20.35 -8.76 3.11
N ARG A 501 -19.57 -9.83 2.89
CA ARG A 501 -18.41 -9.83 2.01
C ARG A 501 -18.74 -9.42 0.59
N ASP A 502 -19.86 -9.92 0.03
CA ASP A 502 -20.33 -9.56 -1.30
C ASP A 502 -20.65 -8.05 -1.41
N ASN A 503 -21.15 -7.43 -0.35
CA ASN A 503 -21.40 -5.99 -0.31
C ASN A 503 -20.10 -5.18 -0.14
N PHE A 504 -19.19 -5.63 0.72
CA PHE A 504 -17.87 -4.99 0.87
C PHE A 504 -17.07 -5.03 -0.45
N GLU A 505 -17.11 -6.16 -1.15
CA GLU A 505 -16.41 -6.34 -2.42
C GLU A 505 -16.89 -5.36 -3.50
N LYS A 506 -18.17 -5.00 -3.54
CA LYS A 506 -18.69 -3.97 -4.46
C LYS A 506 -18.03 -2.61 -4.21
N VAL A 507 -17.87 -2.25 -2.94
CA VAL A 507 -17.20 -1.00 -2.53
C VAL A 507 -15.71 -1.06 -2.87
N TYR A 508 -15.02 -2.16 -2.53
CA TYR A 508 -13.58 -2.31 -2.79
C TYR A 508 -13.26 -2.27 -4.28
N ARG A 509 -14.10 -2.87 -5.13
CA ARG A 509 -13.95 -2.78 -6.60
C ARG A 509 -14.10 -1.34 -7.11
N LYS A 510 -15.13 -0.61 -6.66
CA LYS A 510 -15.30 0.80 -7.05
C LYS A 510 -14.14 1.67 -6.58
N LEU A 511 -13.58 1.39 -5.41
CA LEU A 511 -12.42 2.10 -4.86
C LEU A 511 -11.06 1.56 -5.37
N ASP A 512 -11.02 0.53 -6.21
CA ASP A 512 -9.79 -0.12 -6.67
C ASP A 512 -8.86 -0.53 -5.52
N VAL A 513 -9.43 -1.16 -4.48
CA VAL A 513 -8.77 -1.59 -3.25
C VAL A 513 -8.64 -3.10 -3.21
N GLN A 514 -7.52 -3.60 -2.73
CA GLN A 514 -7.27 -5.03 -2.51
C GLN A 514 -6.91 -5.26 -1.04
N LEU A 515 -7.64 -6.17 -0.41
CA LEU A 515 -7.48 -6.57 0.99
C LEU A 515 -7.61 -8.08 1.10
N TYR A 516 -6.94 -8.68 2.08
CA TYR A 516 -7.26 -10.03 2.52
C TYR A 516 -7.80 -10.02 3.95
N GLU A 517 -8.78 -10.87 4.18
CA GLU A 517 -9.48 -10.92 5.45
C GLU A 517 -8.70 -11.71 6.50
N CYS A 518 -8.47 -11.08 7.64
CA CYS A 518 -8.06 -11.69 8.88
C CYS A 518 -8.99 -11.15 9.97
N GLY A 519 -10.24 -11.62 9.97
CA GLY A 519 -11.27 -11.18 10.90
C GLY A 519 -11.04 -11.65 12.34
N GLU A 520 -11.87 -11.20 13.26
CA GLU A 520 -11.82 -11.60 14.67
C GLU A 520 -11.86 -13.12 14.83
N SER A 521 -12.67 -13.83 14.01
CA SER A 521 -12.76 -15.29 14.01
C SER A 521 -11.44 -16.01 13.69
N PHE A 522 -10.58 -15.40 12.89
CA PHE A 522 -9.25 -15.93 12.58
C PHE A 522 -8.34 -15.96 13.81
N TYR A 523 -8.58 -15.10 14.77
CA TYR A 523 -7.76 -14.97 15.96
C TYR A 523 -8.30 -15.74 17.17
N ASP A 524 -9.53 -16.33 17.15
CA ASP A 524 -10.15 -16.97 18.32
C ASP A 524 -9.27 -18.05 18.96
N ASP A 525 -8.79 -19.01 18.19
CA ASP A 525 -7.89 -20.05 18.70
C ASP A 525 -6.55 -19.47 19.20
N LYS A 526 -6.07 -18.41 18.54
CA LYS A 526 -4.82 -17.72 18.93
C LYS A 526 -4.99 -16.95 20.24
N CYS A 527 -6.15 -16.32 20.43
CA CYS A 527 -6.53 -15.66 21.69
C CYS A 527 -6.50 -16.67 22.84
N ARG A 528 -7.17 -17.81 22.68
CA ARG A 528 -7.23 -18.84 23.72
C ARG A 528 -5.86 -19.36 24.11
N LYS A 529 -4.97 -19.52 23.13
CA LYS A 529 -3.59 -19.93 23.36
C LYS A 529 -2.79 -18.84 24.07
N LEU A 530 -2.88 -17.61 23.60
CA LEU A 530 -2.18 -16.46 24.19
C LEU A 530 -2.62 -16.22 25.65
N VAL A 531 -3.93 -16.30 25.93
CA VAL A 531 -4.44 -16.16 27.30
C VAL A 531 -3.77 -17.16 28.25
N LYS A 532 -3.68 -18.44 27.88
CA LYS A 532 -3.00 -19.47 28.68
C LYS A 532 -1.51 -19.15 28.89
N GLU A 533 -0.81 -18.74 27.85
CA GLU A 533 0.60 -18.37 27.95
C GLU A 533 0.83 -17.16 28.87
N LEU A 534 -0.09 -16.20 28.87
CA LEU A 534 -0.01 -15.01 29.73
C LEU A 534 -0.38 -15.31 31.18
N GLU A 535 -1.28 -16.26 31.41
CA GLU A 535 -1.59 -16.79 32.75
C GLU A 535 -0.38 -17.52 33.34
N GLU A 536 0.24 -18.44 32.59
CA GLU A 536 1.44 -19.17 33.01
C GLU A 536 2.61 -18.22 33.35
N LYS A 537 2.70 -17.07 32.65
CA LYS A 537 3.70 -16.03 32.93
C LYS A 537 3.31 -15.08 34.08
N ASN A 538 2.15 -15.26 34.72
CA ASN A 538 1.60 -14.36 35.75
C ASN A 538 1.47 -12.89 35.31
N ILE A 539 1.18 -12.65 34.03
CA ILE A 539 0.95 -11.31 33.46
C ILE A 539 -0.50 -10.90 33.63
N ILE A 540 -1.40 -11.87 33.53
CA ILE A 540 -2.84 -11.69 33.75
C ILE A 540 -3.13 -11.75 35.24
N VAL A 541 -3.95 -10.79 35.72
CA VAL A 541 -4.46 -10.77 37.10
C VAL A 541 -5.98 -10.80 37.07
N GLU A 542 -6.59 -11.43 38.07
CA GLU A 542 -8.04 -11.43 38.23
C GLU A 542 -8.51 -10.17 38.98
N ASP A 543 -9.51 -9.47 38.43
CA ASP A 543 -10.13 -8.29 39.05
C ASP A 543 -11.64 -8.33 38.80
N LYS A 544 -12.43 -8.44 39.90
CA LYS A 544 -13.90 -8.50 39.86
C LYS A 544 -14.45 -9.58 38.91
N GLY A 545 -13.80 -10.75 38.87
CA GLY A 545 -14.20 -11.87 38.02
C GLY A 545 -13.76 -11.72 36.56
N ALA A 546 -13.09 -10.66 36.16
CA ALA A 546 -12.49 -10.49 34.85
C ALA A 546 -10.97 -10.73 34.92
N LYS A 547 -10.38 -11.25 33.83
CA LYS A 547 -8.94 -11.38 33.68
C LYS A 547 -8.39 -10.18 32.95
N ILE A 548 -7.46 -9.46 33.55
CA ILE A 548 -6.97 -8.18 33.04
C ILE A 548 -5.44 -8.12 32.99
N ILE A 549 -4.92 -7.26 32.12
CA ILE A 549 -3.53 -6.79 32.15
C ILE A 549 -3.51 -5.36 32.67
N ARG A 550 -2.79 -5.11 33.77
CA ARG A 550 -2.56 -3.74 34.29
C ARG A 550 -1.36 -3.14 33.56
N VAL A 551 -1.60 -2.14 32.73
CA VAL A 551 -0.57 -1.50 31.89
C VAL A 551 -0.02 -0.27 32.61
N LYS A 552 1.31 -0.20 32.79
CA LYS A 552 1.96 0.93 33.48
C LYS A 552 1.71 2.26 32.77
N GLY A 553 1.25 3.25 33.55
CA GLY A 553 0.97 4.60 33.04
C GLY A 553 -0.46 4.82 32.54
N PHE A 554 -1.30 3.78 32.56
CA PHE A 554 -2.72 3.90 32.21
C PHE A 554 -3.62 3.57 33.39
N GLN A 555 -4.75 4.30 33.50
CA GLN A 555 -5.74 4.05 34.55
C GLN A 555 -6.62 2.86 34.22
N ASN A 556 -6.98 2.69 32.95
CA ASN A 556 -7.82 1.60 32.49
C ASN A 556 -6.97 0.37 32.19
N PRO A 557 -7.31 -0.81 32.73
CA PRO A 557 -6.64 -2.06 32.40
C PRO A 557 -7.11 -2.56 31.02
N MET A 558 -6.34 -3.43 30.40
CA MET A 558 -6.76 -4.18 29.22
C MET A 558 -7.55 -5.42 29.64
N ILE A 559 -8.80 -5.58 29.19
CA ILE A 559 -9.67 -6.70 29.59
C ILE A 559 -9.45 -7.88 28.67
N ILE A 560 -8.78 -8.90 29.16
CA ILE A 560 -8.42 -10.09 28.40
C ILE A 560 -9.53 -11.13 28.38
N VAL A 561 -10.17 -11.39 29.53
CA VAL A 561 -11.37 -12.22 29.61
C VAL A 561 -12.39 -11.48 30.48
N LYS A 562 -13.59 -11.34 29.97
CA LYS A 562 -14.70 -10.72 30.70
C LYS A 562 -15.14 -11.58 31.88
N SER A 563 -15.88 -11.00 32.84
CA SER A 563 -16.43 -11.71 34.00
C SER A 563 -17.39 -12.85 33.64
N ASP A 564 -18.00 -12.82 32.45
CA ASP A 564 -18.84 -13.88 31.92
C ASP A 564 -18.07 -14.99 31.18
N GLY A 565 -16.74 -14.91 31.17
CA GLY A 565 -15.82 -15.85 30.50
C GLY A 565 -15.63 -15.56 28.98
N GLY A 566 -16.29 -14.51 28.46
CA GLY A 566 -16.18 -14.12 27.05
C GLY A 566 -14.87 -13.43 26.73
N ILE A 567 -14.30 -13.74 25.58
CA ILE A 567 -13.15 -13.03 25.00
C ILE A 567 -13.64 -11.73 24.38
N GLY A 568 -12.97 -10.61 24.73
CA GLY A 568 -13.28 -9.30 24.19
C GLY A 568 -12.39 -8.89 23.01
N TYR A 569 -12.67 -7.71 22.44
CA TYR A 569 -11.86 -7.13 21.35
C TYR A 569 -10.39 -6.86 21.78
N ASP A 570 -10.15 -6.53 23.06
CA ASP A 570 -8.80 -6.32 23.58
C ASP A 570 -7.91 -7.57 23.40
N SER A 571 -8.48 -8.75 23.67
CA SER A 571 -7.75 -10.03 23.50
C SER A 571 -7.50 -10.35 22.04
N THR A 572 -8.47 -10.07 21.18
CA THR A 572 -8.36 -10.30 19.74
C THR A 572 -7.27 -9.39 19.17
N ASP A 573 -7.24 -8.12 19.57
CA ASP A 573 -6.22 -7.16 19.13
C ASP A 573 -4.81 -7.54 19.63
N LEU A 574 -4.70 -8.03 20.88
CA LEU A 574 -3.43 -8.49 21.43
C LEU A 574 -2.93 -9.76 20.70
N ALA A 575 -3.83 -10.69 20.39
CA ALA A 575 -3.50 -11.87 19.61
C ALA A 575 -3.16 -11.52 18.13
N ALA A 576 -3.81 -10.52 17.58
CA ALA A 576 -3.49 -10.00 16.26
C ALA A 576 -2.10 -9.33 16.24
N LEU A 577 -1.77 -8.56 17.28
CA LEU A 577 -0.44 -7.97 17.45
C LEU A 577 0.64 -9.05 17.54
N ASP A 578 0.45 -10.08 18.40
CA ASP A 578 1.37 -11.22 18.49
C ASP A 578 1.54 -11.93 17.14
N TYR A 579 0.45 -12.24 16.46
CA TYR A 579 0.49 -12.89 15.17
C TYR A 579 1.27 -12.08 14.11
N ARG A 580 1.03 -10.78 14.05
CA ARG A 580 1.69 -9.88 13.09
C ARG A 580 3.19 -9.75 13.37
N ILE A 581 3.59 -9.70 14.63
CA ILE A 581 5.02 -9.62 15.02
C ILE A 581 5.69 -11.00 14.94
N ASN A 582 5.12 -12.01 15.58
CA ASN A 582 5.81 -13.28 15.82
C ASN A 582 5.56 -14.33 14.75
N THR A 583 4.45 -14.26 13.99
CA THR A 583 4.14 -15.17 12.90
C THR A 583 4.42 -14.54 11.53
N LEU A 584 3.87 -13.37 11.24
CA LEU A 584 4.14 -12.65 9.99
C LEU A 584 5.55 -12.06 9.96
N LYS A 585 6.19 -11.82 11.14
CA LYS A 585 7.53 -11.19 11.23
C LYS A 585 7.54 -9.78 10.62
N ALA A 586 6.51 -9.02 10.89
CA ALA A 586 6.44 -7.65 10.42
C ALA A 586 7.47 -6.76 11.12
N ASP A 587 8.19 -5.95 10.35
CA ASP A 587 9.13 -4.93 10.84
C ASP A 587 8.40 -3.65 11.24
N TRP A 588 7.23 -3.45 10.65
CA TRP A 588 6.37 -2.28 10.87
C TRP A 588 4.89 -2.66 10.75
N ILE A 589 4.08 -2.22 11.72
CA ILE A 589 2.63 -2.44 11.70
C ILE A 589 1.94 -1.08 11.77
N ILE A 590 1.01 -0.84 10.84
CA ILE A 590 0.25 0.39 10.72
C ILE A 590 -1.24 0.07 10.90
N TYR A 591 -1.87 0.66 11.91
CA TYR A 591 -3.30 0.55 12.16
C TYR A 591 -4.00 1.82 11.68
N VAL A 592 -4.79 1.72 10.61
CA VAL A 592 -5.52 2.86 10.01
C VAL A 592 -6.93 2.91 10.58
N VAL A 593 -7.06 3.50 11.75
CA VAL A 593 -8.28 3.51 12.56
C VAL A 593 -8.59 4.93 13.06
N ALA A 594 -9.86 5.23 13.34
CA ALA A 594 -10.29 6.56 13.79
C ALA A 594 -9.55 7.02 15.06
N THR A 595 -9.33 8.34 15.17
CA THR A 595 -8.54 8.96 16.27
C THR A 595 -9.12 8.67 17.65
N GLU A 596 -10.43 8.42 17.76
CA GLU A 596 -11.09 8.06 19.02
C GLU A 596 -10.52 6.77 19.65
N GLN A 597 -9.90 5.90 18.84
CA GLN A 597 -9.26 4.66 19.31
C GLN A 597 -7.80 4.85 19.76
N SER A 598 -7.28 6.09 19.76
CA SER A 598 -5.87 6.37 20.07
C SER A 598 -5.43 5.85 21.45
N GLU A 599 -6.27 5.96 22.47
CA GLU A 599 -5.95 5.49 23.81
C GLU A 599 -5.87 3.96 23.84
N HIS A 600 -6.80 3.27 23.19
CA HIS A 600 -6.80 1.82 23.04
C HIS A 600 -5.49 1.31 22.42
N PHE A 601 -5.06 1.89 21.28
CA PHE A 601 -3.79 1.47 20.64
C PHE A 601 -2.55 1.75 21.49
N LYS A 602 -2.52 2.85 22.24
CA LYS A 602 -1.44 3.13 23.20
C LYS A 602 -1.36 2.06 24.30
N ILE A 603 -2.52 1.66 24.82
CA ILE A 603 -2.64 0.59 25.84
C ILE A 603 -2.21 -0.75 25.20
N LEU A 604 -2.73 -1.09 24.02
CA LEU A 604 -2.40 -2.32 23.29
C LEU A 604 -0.89 -2.46 23.04
N PHE A 605 -0.26 -1.41 22.53
CA PHE A 605 1.19 -1.44 22.26
C PHE A 605 1.98 -1.61 23.56
N LYS A 606 1.62 -0.87 24.59
CA LYS A 606 2.31 -0.99 25.88
C LYS A 606 2.08 -2.35 26.55
N ALA A 607 0.85 -2.87 26.49
CA ALA A 607 0.51 -4.21 26.96
C ALA A 607 1.31 -5.30 26.24
N GLY A 608 1.45 -5.19 24.92
CA GLY A 608 2.25 -6.13 24.12
C GLY A 608 3.75 -6.13 24.50
N GLU A 609 4.31 -4.93 24.78
CA GLU A 609 5.69 -4.83 25.30
C GLU A 609 5.82 -5.47 26.68
N GLU A 610 4.93 -5.16 27.63
CA GLU A 610 4.95 -5.68 29.00
C GLU A 610 4.63 -7.20 29.05
N ALA A 611 3.80 -7.69 28.13
CA ALA A 611 3.51 -9.11 27.95
C ALA A 611 4.68 -9.89 27.29
N GLY A 612 5.73 -9.21 26.88
CA GLY A 612 6.88 -9.81 26.22
C GLY A 612 6.60 -10.35 24.81
N ILE A 613 5.54 -9.86 24.15
CA ILE A 613 5.23 -10.17 22.75
C ILE A 613 6.33 -9.59 21.85
N TYR A 614 6.86 -8.43 22.19
CA TYR A 614 8.00 -7.82 21.52
C TYR A 614 8.84 -6.97 22.48
N LYS A 615 10.06 -6.65 22.08
CA LYS A 615 10.97 -5.74 22.80
C LYS A 615 10.90 -4.33 22.20
N LYS A 616 11.07 -3.31 23.01
CA LYS A 616 11.14 -1.93 22.58
C LYS A 616 12.19 -1.75 21.47
N GLY A 617 11.78 -1.14 20.35
CA GLY A 617 12.64 -0.93 19.17
C GLY A 617 12.78 -2.13 18.24
N GLN A 618 12.16 -3.27 18.52
CA GLN A 618 12.16 -4.45 17.67
C GLN A 618 11.24 -4.30 16.45
N VAL A 619 10.14 -3.61 16.61
CA VAL A 619 9.10 -3.37 15.59
C VAL A 619 8.61 -1.94 15.70
N ARG A 620 8.35 -1.29 14.57
CA ARG A 620 7.66 0.00 14.54
C ARG A 620 6.15 -0.24 14.57
N LEU A 621 5.46 0.43 15.50
CA LEU A 621 4.00 0.34 15.66
C LEU A 621 3.41 1.74 15.54
N ASP A 622 2.53 1.95 14.57
CA ASP A 622 1.86 3.23 14.38
C ASP A 622 0.35 3.07 14.35
N HIS A 623 -0.34 3.94 15.09
CA HIS A 623 -1.75 4.22 14.91
C HIS A 623 -1.89 5.41 13.97
N MET A 624 -2.24 5.15 12.72
CA MET A 624 -2.57 6.16 11.71
C MET A 624 -3.99 6.65 11.93
N GLY A 625 -4.18 7.45 13.00
CA GLY A 625 -5.49 7.99 13.40
C GLY A 625 -6.03 9.00 12.39
N PHE A 626 -7.35 8.98 12.15
CA PHE A 626 -8.02 9.95 11.28
C PHE A 626 -9.27 10.54 11.91
N GLY A 627 -9.59 11.80 11.56
CA GLY A 627 -10.77 12.52 12.05
C GLY A 627 -12.05 12.16 11.29
N LEU A 628 -13.18 12.67 11.78
CA LEU A 628 -14.50 12.37 11.25
C LEU A 628 -14.81 13.12 9.94
N VAL A 629 -15.59 12.47 9.07
CA VAL A 629 -16.21 13.11 7.90
C VAL A 629 -17.61 13.57 8.27
N GLN A 630 -17.89 14.84 8.04
CA GLN A 630 -19.16 15.49 8.36
C GLN A 630 -19.90 15.92 7.08
N GLY A 631 -21.21 16.00 7.16
CA GLY A 631 -22.02 16.62 6.12
C GLY A 631 -21.84 18.15 6.08
N ALA A 632 -22.40 18.80 5.06
CA ALA A 632 -22.31 20.24 4.88
C ALA A 632 -22.84 21.01 6.10
N ASP A 633 -23.81 20.46 6.84
CA ASP A 633 -24.39 20.98 8.09
C ASP A 633 -23.49 20.81 9.33
N GLY A 634 -22.32 20.14 9.17
CA GLY A 634 -21.39 19.84 10.28
C GLY A 634 -21.82 18.67 11.17
N LYS A 635 -22.89 17.95 10.81
CA LYS A 635 -23.35 16.74 11.48
C LYS A 635 -22.80 15.50 10.75
N LYS A 636 -22.98 14.33 11.35
CA LYS A 636 -22.68 13.05 10.69
C LYS A 636 -23.47 12.98 9.39
N ILE A 637 -22.81 12.58 8.29
CA ILE A 637 -23.49 12.46 6.99
C ILE A 637 -24.64 11.46 7.13
N ALA A 638 -25.83 11.91 6.81
CA ALA A 638 -27.05 11.11 6.85
C ALA A 638 -27.81 11.23 5.52
N THR A 639 -28.60 10.22 5.19
CA THR A 639 -29.51 10.29 4.05
C THR A 639 -30.59 11.36 4.29
N ARG A 640 -31.20 11.89 3.23
CA ARG A 640 -32.33 12.84 3.30
C ARG A 640 -33.50 12.28 4.13
N LYS A 641 -33.58 10.96 4.31
CA LYS A 641 -34.60 10.26 5.11
C LYS A 641 -34.14 9.92 6.54
N GLY A 642 -32.97 10.44 7.01
CA GLY A 642 -32.48 10.27 8.39
C GLY A 642 -31.70 8.97 8.68
N GLY A 643 -31.41 8.14 7.68
CA GLY A 643 -30.54 6.94 7.82
C GLY A 643 -29.04 7.25 7.64
N ASN A 644 -28.17 6.31 7.99
CA ASN A 644 -26.74 6.40 7.67
C ASN A 644 -26.56 6.40 6.14
N PHE A 645 -25.70 7.29 5.65
CA PHE A 645 -25.37 7.33 4.22
C PHE A 645 -24.46 6.14 3.88
N LYS A 646 -24.91 5.23 3.02
CA LYS A 646 -24.11 4.08 2.60
C LYS A 646 -22.93 4.56 1.75
N LEU A 647 -21.79 3.94 1.92
CA LEU A 647 -20.59 4.33 1.17
C LEU A 647 -20.75 4.11 -0.33
N ILE A 648 -21.46 3.06 -0.72
CA ILE A 648 -21.74 2.77 -2.13
C ILE A 648 -22.55 3.89 -2.80
N ASP A 649 -23.57 4.41 -2.10
CA ASP A 649 -24.42 5.50 -2.61
C ASP A 649 -23.62 6.80 -2.79
N LEU A 650 -22.67 7.07 -1.86
CA LEU A 650 -21.77 8.22 -1.98
C LEU A 650 -20.90 8.15 -3.25
N LEU A 651 -20.38 6.96 -3.53
CA LEU A 651 -19.54 6.74 -4.73
C LEU A 651 -20.37 6.89 -6.01
N GLU A 652 -21.59 6.37 -6.03
CA GLU A 652 -22.52 6.48 -7.17
C GLU A 652 -22.95 7.92 -7.40
N GLU A 653 -23.34 8.66 -6.37
CA GLU A 653 -23.68 10.09 -6.46
C GLU A 653 -22.48 10.91 -6.97
N GLY A 654 -21.25 10.59 -6.52
CA GLY A 654 -20.04 11.23 -7.03
C GLY A 654 -19.80 10.99 -8.51
N GLN A 655 -20.02 9.77 -8.99
CA GLN A 655 -19.91 9.40 -10.41
C GLN A 655 -20.99 10.10 -11.25
N GLU A 656 -22.24 10.15 -10.78
CA GLU A 656 -23.34 10.87 -11.45
C GLU A 656 -23.10 12.38 -11.54
N ASN A 657 -22.58 12.98 -10.46
CA ASN A 657 -22.22 14.41 -10.47
C ASN A 657 -21.10 14.69 -11.47
N ALA A 658 -20.10 13.81 -11.56
CA ALA A 658 -19.02 13.92 -12.54
C ALA A 658 -19.55 13.76 -13.98
N ALA A 659 -20.49 12.82 -14.22
CA ALA A 659 -21.11 12.63 -15.53
C ALA A 659 -21.86 13.89 -15.98
N ARG A 660 -22.71 14.46 -15.11
CA ARG A 660 -23.44 15.70 -15.40
C ARG A 660 -22.50 16.87 -15.74
N GLU A 661 -21.40 17.00 -15.02
CA GLU A 661 -20.43 18.07 -15.29
C GLU A 661 -19.67 17.84 -16.60
N MET A 662 -19.29 16.60 -16.91
CA MET A 662 -18.67 16.26 -18.20
C MET A 662 -19.62 16.46 -19.38
N GLU A 663 -20.90 16.09 -19.27
CA GLU A 663 -21.92 16.34 -20.30
C GLU A 663 -22.12 17.84 -20.53
N ARG A 664 -22.23 18.64 -19.45
CA ARG A 664 -22.34 20.10 -19.50
C ARG A 664 -21.18 20.75 -20.26
N ARG A 665 -19.95 20.24 -20.06
CA ARG A 665 -18.75 20.72 -20.78
C ARG A 665 -18.74 20.26 -22.22
N ASN A 666 -19.03 18.98 -22.44
CA ASN A 666 -19.07 18.39 -23.78
C ASN A 666 -20.04 19.08 -24.70
N ALA A 667 -21.18 19.56 -24.17
CA ALA A 667 -22.15 20.37 -24.94
C ALA A 667 -21.59 21.68 -25.48
N LYS A 668 -20.51 22.21 -24.88
CA LYS A 668 -19.84 23.46 -25.30
C LYS A 668 -18.70 23.22 -26.30
N ASN A 669 -18.27 21.96 -26.48
CA ASN A 669 -17.19 21.60 -27.39
C ASN A 669 -17.69 21.62 -28.85
N LYS A 670 -16.77 21.90 -29.81
CA LYS A 670 -17.03 21.73 -31.23
C LYS A 670 -17.25 20.25 -31.58
N ASP A 671 -17.96 19.94 -32.65
CA ASP A 671 -18.38 18.59 -32.99
C ASP A 671 -17.22 17.60 -33.17
N ASP A 672 -16.10 18.05 -33.72
CA ASP A 672 -14.86 17.26 -33.89
C ASP A 672 -14.11 16.99 -32.58
N ALA A 673 -14.43 17.70 -31.51
CA ALA A 673 -13.83 17.54 -30.17
C ALA A 673 -14.78 16.90 -29.14
N LYS A 674 -16.02 16.55 -29.57
CA LYS A 674 -17.01 15.93 -28.66
C LYS A 674 -16.59 14.54 -28.23
N MET A 675 -16.88 14.25 -26.96
CA MET A 675 -16.74 12.93 -26.37
C MET A 675 -17.99 12.09 -26.63
N THR A 676 -17.80 10.79 -26.84
CA THR A 676 -18.93 9.86 -26.98
C THR A 676 -19.61 9.60 -25.64
N PRO A 677 -20.89 9.22 -25.61
CA PRO A 677 -21.60 8.87 -24.36
C PRO A 677 -20.90 7.75 -23.57
N GLU A 678 -20.35 6.73 -24.27
CA GLU A 678 -19.62 5.62 -23.66
C GLU A 678 -18.36 6.11 -22.97
N TYR A 679 -17.60 7.00 -23.63
CA TYR A 679 -16.41 7.60 -23.01
C TYR A 679 -16.77 8.44 -21.79
N ILE A 680 -17.85 9.27 -21.87
CA ILE A 680 -18.31 10.08 -20.75
C ILE A 680 -18.65 9.19 -19.56
N LYS A 681 -19.35 8.07 -19.79
CA LYS A 681 -19.70 7.12 -18.74
C LYS A 681 -18.45 6.56 -18.06
N GLU A 682 -17.50 6.01 -18.82
CA GLU A 682 -16.27 5.45 -18.28
C GLU A 682 -15.41 6.51 -17.57
N ALA A 683 -15.24 7.66 -18.19
CA ALA A 683 -14.43 8.75 -17.64
C ALA A 683 -15.05 9.36 -16.37
N SER A 684 -16.38 9.48 -16.31
CA SER A 684 -17.08 9.98 -15.11
C SER A 684 -16.98 9.03 -13.92
N GLU A 685 -17.00 7.71 -14.13
CA GLU A 685 -16.77 6.72 -13.09
C GLU A 685 -15.36 6.91 -12.48
N LYS A 686 -14.33 7.05 -13.34
CA LYS A 686 -12.94 7.30 -12.92
C LYS A 686 -12.79 8.65 -12.21
N LEU A 687 -13.36 9.71 -12.80
CA LEU A 687 -13.25 11.05 -12.27
C LEU A 687 -13.98 11.21 -10.93
N GLY A 688 -15.22 10.75 -10.83
CA GLY A 688 -16.02 10.84 -9.62
C GLY A 688 -15.39 10.11 -8.45
N THR A 689 -14.92 8.87 -8.68
CA THR A 689 -14.23 8.10 -7.66
C THR A 689 -12.90 8.73 -7.25
N SER A 690 -12.09 9.21 -8.23
CA SER A 690 -10.81 9.86 -7.94
C SER A 690 -11.00 11.19 -7.21
N ALA A 691 -12.06 11.93 -7.53
CA ALA A 691 -12.37 13.20 -6.88
C ALA A 691 -12.75 13.00 -5.40
N ILE A 692 -13.55 11.97 -5.09
CA ILE A 692 -13.88 11.60 -3.70
C ILE A 692 -12.62 11.24 -2.93
N LYS A 693 -11.77 10.36 -3.48
CA LYS A 693 -10.51 9.95 -2.85
C LYS A 693 -9.61 11.16 -2.58
N TYR A 694 -9.36 11.97 -3.59
CA TYR A 694 -8.46 13.10 -3.48
C TYR A 694 -8.96 14.17 -2.53
N PHE A 695 -10.29 14.39 -2.49
CA PHE A 695 -10.90 15.38 -1.59
C PHE A 695 -10.67 15.02 -0.11
N ASP A 696 -10.62 13.73 0.21
CA ASP A 696 -10.24 13.22 1.54
C ASP A 696 -8.72 13.25 1.75
N LEU A 697 -7.94 12.67 0.83
CA LEU A 697 -6.49 12.49 0.97
C LEU A 697 -5.72 13.81 1.13
N LYS A 698 -6.21 14.91 0.53
CA LYS A 698 -5.61 16.25 0.69
C LYS A 698 -5.83 16.88 2.06
N GLN A 699 -6.76 16.36 2.87
CA GLN A 699 -7.00 16.85 4.21
C GLN A 699 -5.92 16.34 5.16
N PHE A 700 -5.54 17.16 6.14
CA PHE A 700 -4.72 16.66 7.22
C PHE A 700 -5.48 15.56 7.97
N ARG A 701 -4.92 14.34 8.02
CA ARG A 701 -5.67 13.13 8.37
C ARG A 701 -6.37 13.18 9.74
N THR A 702 -5.77 13.81 10.74
CA THR A 702 -6.34 13.90 12.09
C THR A 702 -7.45 14.94 12.22
N THR A 703 -7.61 15.80 11.21
CA THR A 703 -8.66 16.82 11.18
C THR A 703 -9.94 16.27 10.57
N GLY A 704 -11.08 16.52 11.20
CA GLY A 704 -12.38 16.30 10.58
C GLY A 704 -12.65 17.32 9.48
N TYR A 705 -13.42 16.94 8.46
CA TYR A 705 -13.77 17.86 7.37
C TYR A 705 -15.22 17.71 6.93
N LYS A 706 -15.75 18.77 6.28
CA LYS A 706 -17.08 18.76 5.70
C LYS A 706 -17.02 18.33 4.25
N PHE A 707 -17.79 17.29 3.90
CA PHE A 707 -17.88 16.79 2.54
C PHE A 707 -18.81 17.69 1.70
N ASP A 708 -18.36 18.08 0.49
CA ASP A 708 -19.09 18.96 -0.43
C ASP A 708 -18.76 18.57 -1.88
N PHE A 709 -19.74 18.06 -2.61
CA PHE A 709 -19.58 17.64 -4.01
C PHE A 709 -19.19 18.80 -4.93
N ASN A 710 -19.68 20.01 -4.71
CA ASN A 710 -19.37 21.17 -5.57
C ASN A 710 -17.89 21.53 -5.44
N LYS A 711 -17.37 21.57 -4.19
CA LYS A 711 -15.96 21.85 -3.94
C LYS A 711 -15.04 20.72 -4.43
N MET A 712 -15.53 19.48 -4.40
CA MET A 712 -14.79 18.32 -4.86
C MET A 712 -14.57 18.32 -6.37
N LEU A 713 -15.58 18.74 -7.13
CA LEU A 713 -15.56 18.77 -8.61
C LEU A 713 -15.19 20.13 -9.19
N ASP A 714 -14.76 21.08 -8.36
CA ASP A 714 -14.28 22.38 -8.83
C ASP A 714 -13.06 22.22 -9.74
N ASP A 715 -13.03 22.93 -10.85
CA ASP A 715 -11.93 22.93 -11.81
C ASP A 715 -10.78 23.89 -11.41
N LYS A 716 -10.91 24.55 -10.28
CA LYS A 716 -9.90 25.45 -9.69
C LYS A 716 -9.46 24.96 -8.32
N GLY A 717 -8.24 25.32 -7.95
CA GLY A 717 -7.66 25.00 -6.68
C GLY A 717 -7.19 23.55 -6.59
N ASN A 718 -6.94 23.09 -5.36
CA ASN A 718 -6.37 21.76 -5.08
C ASN A 718 -7.47 20.68 -5.16
N THR A 719 -7.81 20.20 -6.37
CA THR A 719 -8.84 19.19 -6.67
C THR A 719 -8.32 18.17 -7.68
N ALA A 720 -8.87 16.94 -7.67
CA ALA A 720 -8.54 15.94 -8.68
C ALA A 720 -8.85 16.40 -10.10
N VAL A 721 -9.92 17.17 -10.27
CA VAL A 721 -10.32 17.73 -11.56
C VAL A 721 -9.23 18.64 -12.12
N TYR A 722 -8.70 19.56 -11.31
CA TYR A 722 -7.60 20.45 -11.69
C TYR A 722 -6.33 19.68 -12.07
N LEU A 723 -5.99 18.65 -11.28
CA LEU A 723 -4.84 17.80 -11.54
C LEU A 723 -4.98 17.05 -12.86
N PHE A 724 -6.15 16.48 -13.12
CA PHE A 724 -6.41 15.76 -14.36
C PHE A 724 -6.44 16.70 -15.56
N TYR A 725 -6.91 17.94 -15.41
CA TYR A 725 -6.77 18.96 -16.46
C TYR A 725 -5.31 19.20 -16.83
N SER A 726 -4.44 19.36 -15.85
CA SER A 726 -3.01 19.55 -16.09
C SER A 726 -2.40 18.34 -16.82
N TYR A 727 -2.76 17.13 -16.41
CA TYR A 727 -2.31 15.89 -17.04
C TYR A 727 -2.83 15.74 -18.47
N VAL A 728 -4.13 15.98 -18.71
CA VAL A 728 -4.74 15.95 -20.04
C VAL A 728 -4.10 17.00 -20.97
N ARG A 729 -3.72 18.17 -20.44
CA ARG A 729 -3.00 19.20 -21.19
C ARG A 729 -1.65 18.68 -21.70
N ILE A 730 -0.89 17.95 -20.87
CA ILE A 730 0.35 17.28 -21.27
C ILE A 730 0.07 16.29 -22.39
N CYS A 731 -0.91 15.41 -22.23
CA CYS A 731 -1.29 14.43 -23.25
C CYS A 731 -1.72 15.11 -24.56
N SER A 732 -2.40 16.27 -24.47
CA SER A 732 -2.80 17.07 -25.64
C SER A 732 -1.61 17.69 -26.37
N ILE A 733 -0.55 18.08 -25.66
CA ILE A 733 0.69 18.58 -26.27
C ILE A 733 1.28 17.49 -27.18
N TYR A 734 1.43 16.26 -26.69
CA TYR A 734 1.99 15.15 -27.48
C TYR A 734 1.15 14.83 -28.72
N ARG A 735 -0.18 14.83 -28.59
CA ARG A 735 -1.06 14.67 -29.76
C ARG A 735 -0.88 15.78 -30.79
N LYS A 736 -0.74 17.03 -30.36
CA LYS A 736 -0.54 18.19 -31.26
C LYS A 736 0.79 18.18 -31.99
N ILE A 737 1.85 17.73 -31.34
CA ILE A 737 3.19 17.62 -31.95
C ILE A 737 3.42 16.28 -32.65
N ASN A 738 2.40 15.40 -32.64
CA ASN A 738 2.41 14.08 -33.26
C ASN A 738 3.60 13.20 -32.81
N MET A 739 3.93 13.23 -31.50
CA MET A 739 4.99 12.42 -30.92
C MET A 739 4.40 11.19 -30.21
N ASN A 740 4.94 10.03 -30.54
CA ASN A 740 4.63 8.76 -29.87
C ASN A 740 5.70 8.43 -28.79
N GLU A 741 5.44 7.38 -28.00
CA GLU A 741 6.32 6.97 -26.90
C GLU A 741 7.74 6.63 -27.38
N LYS A 742 7.88 5.94 -28.51
CA LYS A 742 9.19 5.57 -29.09
C LYS A 742 10.02 6.80 -29.43
N GLN A 743 9.40 7.81 -30.03
CA GLN A 743 10.08 9.07 -30.37
C GLN A 743 10.53 9.82 -29.11
N ILE A 744 9.74 9.76 -28.03
CA ILE A 744 10.12 10.33 -26.74
C ILE A 744 11.30 9.56 -26.13
N GLU A 745 11.28 8.23 -26.16
CA GLU A 745 12.40 7.41 -25.69
C GLU A 745 13.70 7.67 -26.47
N ASP A 746 13.62 7.83 -27.77
CA ASP A 746 14.77 8.18 -28.60
C ASP A 746 15.28 9.60 -28.28
N LEU A 747 14.38 10.52 -27.99
CA LEU A 747 14.71 11.88 -27.57
C LEU A 747 15.46 11.89 -26.22
N ILE A 748 15.02 11.06 -25.27
CA ILE A 748 15.67 10.89 -23.95
C ILE A 748 17.14 10.42 -24.08
N LYS A 749 17.45 9.61 -25.08
CA LYS A 749 18.82 9.11 -25.33
C LYS A 749 19.74 10.16 -25.96
N THR A 750 19.18 11.10 -26.72
CA THR A 750 19.96 11.99 -27.61
C THR A 750 19.98 13.45 -27.18
N THR A 751 19.13 13.84 -26.26
CA THR A 751 18.93 15.27 -25.91
C THR A 751 19.26 15.52 -24.44
N LYS A 752 19.90 16.63 -24.16
CA LYS A 752 20.08 17.15 -22.80
C LYS A 752 18.88 18.03 -22.39
N ILE A 753 18.57 18.05 -21.11
CA ILE A 753 17.69 19.07 -20.54
C ILE A 753 18.52 20.30 -20.25
N GLU A 754 18.03 21.46 -20.64
CA GLU A 754 18.60 22.76 -20.29
C GLU A 754 17.45 23.65 -19.81
N VAL A 755 17.54 24.17 -18.59
CA VAL A 755 16.54 25.08 -18.01
C VAL A 755 17.05 26.51 -17.98
N LYS A 756 16.47 27.36 -18.79
CA LYS A 756 16.87 28.76 -18.96
C LYS A 756 15.92 29.72 -18.26
N GLU A 757 14.63 29.48 -18.41
CA GLU A 757 13.58 30.33 -17.87
C GLU A 757 13.32 30.04 -16.39
N LYS A 758 12.90 31.04 -15.64
CA LYS A 758 12.58 30.92 -14.21
C LYS A 758 11.50 29.87 -13.95
N SER A 759 10.49 29.76 -14.82
CA SER A 759 9.43 28.76 -14.70
C SER A 759 9.93 27.32 -14.92
N GLU A 760 10.88 27.11 -15.84
CA GLU A 760 11.53 25.83 -16.08
C GLU A 760 12.31 25.38 -14.84
N LYS A 761 13.14 26.28 -14.26
CA LYS A 761 13.93 26.02 -13.05
C LYS A 761 13.05 25.67 -11.87
N LYS A 762 11.99 26.44 -11.62
CA LYS A 762 11.05 26.20 -10.53
C LYS A 762 10.31 24.88 -10.68
N LEU A 763 9.91 24.50 -11.89
CA LEU A 763 9.28 23.21 -12.15
C LEU A 763 10.25 22.05 -11.90
N LEU A 764 11.45 22.12 -12.46
CA LEU A 764 12.48 21.09 -12.30
C LEU A 764 12.86 20.88 -10.83
N ALA A 765 13.17 21.95 -10.12
CA ALA A 765 13.52 21.91 -8.70
C ALA A 765 12.39 21.26 -7.88
N HIS A 766 11.12 21.60 -8.17
CA HIS A 766 9.98 20.99 -7.47
C HIS A 766 9.85 19.49 -7.75
N LEU A 767 10.07 19.04 -9.00
CA LEU A 767 10.02 17.64 -9.37
C LEU A 767 11.05 16.81 -8.60
N LEU A 768 12.26 17.36 -8.39
CA LEU A 768 13.34 16.68 -7.68
C LEU A 768 13.09 16.51 -6.17
N LEU A 769 12.10 17.18 -5.59
CA LEU A 769 11.72 17.03 -4.17
C LEU A 769 10.88 15.78 -3.87
N PHE A 770 10.62 14.91 -4.85
CA PHE A 770 9.74 13.76 -4.67
C PHE A 770 10.20 12.81 -3.56
N ASN A 771 11.53 12.53 -3.48
CA ASN A 771 12.06 11.68 -2.42
C ASN A 771 11.84 12.29 -1.03
N ASP A 772 12.11 13.58 -0.88
CA ASP A 772 11.86 14.32 0.37
C ASP A 772 10.40 14.22 0.81
N VAL A 773 9.47 14.36 -0.16
CA VAL A 773 8.04 14.28 0.12
C VAL A 773 7.64 12.87 0.57
N ILE A 774 8.13 11.82 -0.09
CA ILE A 774 7.81 10.43 0.28
C ILE A 774 8.34 10.10 1.68
N ASP A 775 9.55 10.53 2.02
CA ASP A 775 10.12 10.34 3.36
C ASP A 775 9.31 11.08 4.44
N GLU A 776 8.91 12.34 4.17
CA GLU A 776 8.04 13.11 5.07
C GLU A 776 6.66 12.44 5.23
N VAL A 777 6.06 11.93 4.13
CA VAL A 777 4.80 11.17 4.19
C VAL A 777 4.93 9.97 5.09
N LEU A 778 5.99 9.17 4.97
CA LEU A 778 6.17 7.93 5.73
C LEU A 778 6.62 8.15 7.17
N LYS A 779 7.27 9.28 7.45
CA LYS A 779 7.63 9.67 8.81
C LYS A 779 6.40 9.84 9.69
N ASP A 780 5.41 10.60 9.20
CA ASP A 780 4.22 10.98 9.95
C ASP A 780 2.92 10.34 9.39
N LEU A 781 3.00 9.52 8.35
CA LEU A 781 1.89 8.91 7.64
C LEU A 781 0.87 9.96 7.12
N SER A 782 1.39 11.07 6.58
CA SER A 782 0.62 12.27 6.19
C SER A 782 0.51 12.41 4.67
N LEU A 783 -0.49 11.74 4.06
CA LEU A 783 -0.70 11.67 2.60
C LEU A 783 -1.02 13.02 1.94
N ASN A 784 -1.54 14.00 2.69
CA ASN A 784 -1.76 15.35 2.19
C ASN A 784 -0.49 15.99 1.64
N LEU A 785 0.69 15.64 2.15
CA LEU A 785 1.97 16.14 1.64
C LEU A 785 2.22 15.71 0.18
N LEU A 786 1.85 14.49 -0.18
CA LEU A 786 1.91 14.02 -1.57
C LEU A 786 0.84 14.69 -2.44
N CYS A 787 -0.35 14.96 -1.88
CA CYS A 787 -1.37 15.76 -2.57
C CYS A 787 -0.89 17.19 -2.86
N ASP A 788 -0.25 17.84 -1.88
CA ASP A 788 0.32 19.19 -2.05
C ASP A 788 1.47 19.19 -3.06
N TYR A 789 2.29 18.14 -3.07
CA TYR A 789 3.36 17.97 -4.05
C TYR A 789 2.82 17.87 -5.48
N VAL A 790 1.84 17.00 -5.74
CA VAL A 790 1.29 16.84 -7.09
C VAL A 790 0.50 18.07 -7.54
N TYR A 791 -0.16 18.78 -6.61
CA TYR A 791 -0.77 20.08 -6.89
C TYR A 791 0.30 21.14 -7.24
N GLY A 792 1.41 21.14 -6.54
CA GLY A 792 2.58 21.98 -6.87
C GLY A 792 3.15 21.69 -8.25
N ILE A 793 3.18 20.43 -8.70
CA ILE A 793 3.54 20.09 -10.09
C ILE A 793 2.56 20.74 -11.06
N ALA A 794 1.25 20.56 -10.83
CA ALA A 794 0.21 21.05 -11.74
C ALA A 794 0.23 22.58 -11.88
N THR A 795 0.44 23.32 -10.78
CA THR A 795 0.52 24.78 -10.79
C THR A 795 1.78 25.28 -11.51
N LYS A 796 2.95 24.72 -11.17
CA LYS A 796 4.22 25.10 -11.81
C LYS A 796 4.29 24.69 -13.29
N PHE A 797 3.67 23.57 -13.64
CA PHE A 797 3.50 23.17 -15.03
C PHE A 797 2.62 24.18 -15.80
N SER A 798 1.56 24.70 -15.20
CA SER A 798 0.72 25.73 -15.82
C SER A 798 1.51 27.03 -16.05
N GLU A 799 2.30 27.49 -15.07
CA GLU A 799 3.20 28.65 -15.21
C GLU A 799 4.24 28.43 -16.34
N PHE A 800 4.84 27.24 -16.39
CA PHE A 800 5.78 26.87 -17.46
C PHE A 800 5.11 26.84 -18.83
N TYR A 801 3.93 26.25 -18.93
CA TYR A 801 3.17 26.13 -20.19
C TYR A 801 2.77 27.51 -20.75
N GLU A 802 2.43 28.45 -19.87
CA GLU A 802 2.06 29.85 -20.27
C GLU A 802 3.28 30.66 -20.67
N ALA A 803 4.40 30.50 -19.96
CA ALA A 803 5.62 31.27 -20.19
C ALA A 803 6.48 30.74 -21.35
N CYS A 804 6.39 29.44 -21.67
CA CYS A 804 7.35 28.76 -22.53
C CYS A 804 6.66 28.04 -23.71
N LYS A 805 7.11 28.27 -24.93
CA LYS A 805 6.70 27.45 -26.08
C LYS A 805 7.35 26.09 -26.04
N ILE A 806 6.56 25.01 -25.90
CA ILE A 806 7.06 23.63 -25.80
C ILE A 806 7.31 23.01 -27.18
N ALA A 807 6.38 23.20 -28.13
CA ALA A 807 6.50 22.63 -29.46
C ALA A 807 7.76 23.15 -30.18
N GLY A 808 8.56 22.21 -30.70
CA GLY A 808 9.82 22.49 -31.40
C GLY A 808 11.04 22.71 -30.49
N ASN A 809 10.88 22.54 -29.15
CA ASN A 809 11.99 22.60 -28.20
C ASN A 809 12.12 21.24 -27.48
N ASN A 810 13.13 20.46 -27.84
CA ASN A 810 13.35 19.11 -27.33
C ASN A 810 13.58 19.08 -25.82
N SER A 811 14.34 20.03 -25.26
CA SER A 811 14.55 20.14 -23.82
C SER A 811 13.25 20.32 -23.05
N ARG A 812 12.36 21.21 -23.53
CA ARG A 812 11.03 21.46 -22.93
C ARG A 812 10.09 20.26 -23.07
N ILE A 813 10.21 19.50 -24.16
CA ILE A 813 9.46 18.25 -24.34
C ILE A 813 9.91 17.22 -23.27
N LEU A 814 11.21 17.10 -23.02
CA LEU A 814 11.74 16.21 -21.98
C LEU A 814 11.34 16.63 -20.56
N LEU A 815 11.35 17.94 -20.26
CA LEU A 815 10.86 18.46 -18.99
C LEU A 815 9.35 18.18 -18.81
N THR A 816 8.57 18.27 -19.91
CA THR A 816 7.13 17.91 -19.93
C THR A 816 6.95 16.41 -19.68
N GLU A 817 7.80 15.54 -20.26
CA GLU A 817 7.75 14.10 -20.02
C GLU A 817 8.09 13.75 -18.56
N LEU A 818 9.10 14.39 -18.01
CA LEU A 818 9.44 14.23 -16.61
C LEU A 818 8.24 14.59 -15.69
N CYS A 819 7.60 15.73 -15.97
CA CYS A 819 6.39 16.17 -15.28
C CYS A 819 5.25 15.13 -15.39
N LYS A 820 5.00 14.58 -16.58
CA LYS A 820 4.01 13.52 -16.83
C LYS A 820 4.28 12.28 -15.98
N ARG A 821 5.54 11.83 -15.92
CA ARG A 821 5.93 10.64 -15.16
C ARG A 821 5.72 10.82 -13.66
N PHE A 822 6.10 11.98 -13.10
CA PHE A 822 5.87 12.26 -11.68
C PHE A 822 4.39 12.40 -11.33
N MET A 823 3.61 13.07 -12.18
CA MET A 823 2.16 13.15 -11.99
C MET A 823 1.51 11.76 -12.04
N LYS A 824 1.86 10.95 -13.03
CA LYS A 824 1.31 9.59 -13.19
C LYS A 824 1.65 8.73 -11.98
N LEU A 825 2.91 8.73 -11.53
CA LEU A 825 3.33 7.99 -10.35
C LEU A 825 2.57 8.48 -9.10
N SER A 826 2.46 9.79 -8.90
CA SER A 826 1.72 10.34 -7.76
C SER A 826 0.24 9.92 -7.78
N PHE A 827 -0.40 9.89 -8.95
CA PHE A 827 -1.77 9.37 -9.08
C PHE A 827 -1.85 7.88 -8.72
N ASP A 828 -0.95 7.08 -9.23
CA ASP A 828 -0.91 5.64 -8.92
C ASP A 828 -0.71 5.40 -7.41
N LEU A 829 0.15 6.17 -6.74
CA LEU A 829 0.38 6.10 -5.30
C LEU A 829 -0.83 6.57 -4.48
N LEU A 830 -1.53 7.59 -4.93
CA LEU A 830 -2.77 8.09 -4.31
C LEU A 830 -4.02 7.29 -4.73
N SER A 831 -3.86 6.20 -5.46
CA SER A 831 -4.96 5.38 -5.97
C SER A 831 -5.97 6.15 -6.84
N LEU A 832 -5.49 7.16 -7.59
CA LEU A 832 -6.29 7.94 -8.54
C LEU A 832 -6.14 7.38 -9.95
N THR A 833 -7.21 7.37 -10.71
CA THR A 833 -7.21 6.88 -12.09
C THR A 833 -7.40 8.07 -13.05
N PRO A 834 -6.30 8.58 -13.65
CA PRO A 834 -6.39 9.71 -14.56
C PRO A 834 -7.15 9.36 -15.83
N ILE A 835 -7.74 10.38 -16.44
CA ILE A 835 -8.43 10.31 -17.73
C ILE A 835 -7.60 11.03 -18.78
N GLU A 836 -7.72 10.65 -20.04
CA GLU A 836 -6.90 11.22 -21.13
C GLU A 836 -7.58 12.38 -21.88
N LYS A 837 -8.90 12.51 -21.73
CA LYS A 837 -9.70 13.63 -22.28
C LYS A 837 -10.70 14.09 -21.22
N ILE A 838 -10.96 15.39 -21.17
CA ILE A 838 -11.91 15.98 -20.23
C ILE A 838 -12.67 17.15 -20.89
#